data_f905ecd166a73226b21029adb157ef5c
#
_entry.id   f905ecd166a73226b21029adb157ef5c
#
_cell.length_a   1.000
_cell.length_b   1.000
_cell.length_c   1.000
_cell.angle_alpha   90.00
_cell.angle_beta   90.00
_cell.angle_gamma   90.00
#
_symmetry.space_group_name_H-M   'P 1'
#
loop_
_entity.id
_entity.type
_entity.pdbx_description
1 polymer ?
#
loop_
_entity_poly.entity_id
_entity_poly.type
_entity_poly.pdbx_seq_one_letter_code
_entity_poly.pdbx_strand_id
1 'polypeptide(L)'
;MSTQMQNPQPQPQPQPVAQPTDKPADPYQRYKDFKWQNPEQFKNGPIDDESRKCRDCFCCFIFILIFLLMIVVAVFGFYKGKPSQLFYFYDTDGNACGYDKGYEDYPYLYFTDVVGGLKSFDTDKMLKAVCVKTCPNDKNKVEETGGILLDCKKIKGMTSCHISKDNYYESKPFLQRVCFPKSDDELSYDSSKQIKIKIYDPNTGDTFEKVIDTNKVKYENGKTYILENAINGEDEPHEASARLINLSYFTQLFTLWINDLYVTKWAIAGSIGWSFFLAMFYFLFLRCCAGFITFFLIMIVQAGLIVLAVYFKLLSQKEEEIEAESDTTDLAFFWVFTALAAIWLIFILAMCNRIRLAVALTEVTSKYIHKTWCIVFVPFLFFVILIIWLAYWIVMLVFLYTSGKFDKNSTKIFASFEMDEKLEYGFWFHIVMLFYITAIIEAYSQFVYASSACIWYFNYEKGTENHPIAKSFHRGVRYHFGSLVFGATIIAIIRFLMFFVEIIKKKLEKSVGKTQGKCFKCIFCCIQCCLGCCNKIMEFINKHAYIQIALKGDSFCTAAFEGFGLIIRNLGRFSMLALIGGIFSLIGTLFITVGSCIIGYFLITRVDYFSDQLNSCVLPVCAFGIVGFVMGRVTMSIFSVSGDALIHSFLLDEELNKGQPKAFPELQKFMSDER
;
A
#
# COMPACT_ATOMS: atom_id res chain seq x y z
N MET A 1 80.91 25.44 48.15
CA MET A 1 79.46 25.84 48.09
C MET A 1 79.26 26.49 46.74
N SER A 2 78.86 25.75 45.75
CA SER A 2 78.65 26.18 44.39
C SER A 2 77.18 26.17 44.05
N THR A 3 76.66 27.36 43.86
CA THR A 3 75.25 27.58 43.52
C THR A 3 75.13 27.44 42.01
N GLN A 4 74.40 26.43 41.53
CA GLN A 4 74.04 26.28 40.12
C GLN A 4 72.87 27.22 39.78
N MET A 5 73.09 28.09 38.81
CA MET A 5 72.07 28.88 38.16
C MET A 5 71.25 27.99 37.20
N GLN A 6 69.99 27.90 37.41
CA GLN A 6 69.02 27.29 36.46
C GLN A 6 68.67 28.29 35.35
N ASN A 7 68.87 27.85 34.10
CA ASN A 7 68.47 28.55 32.89
C ASN A 7 66.94 28.56 32.76
N PRO A 8 66.30 29.69 32.41
CA PRO A 8 64.83 29.73 32.21
C PRO A 8 64.48 29.09 30.85
N GLN A 9 63.44 28.19 30.89
CA GLN A 9 62.90 27.62 29.66
C GLN A 9 62.22 28.69 28.81
N PRO A 10 62.24 28.59 27.46
CA PRO A 10 61.60 29.53 26.58
C PRO A 10 60.07 29.31 26.62
N GLN A 11 59.36 30.44 26.75
CA GLN A 11 57.87 30.44 26.66
C GLN A 11 57.41 30.03 25.27
N PRO A 12 56.28 29.27 25.14
CA PRO A 12 55.72 28.95 23.83
C PRO A 12 55.17 30.20 23.16
N GLN A 13 55.60 30.41 21.92
CA GLN A 13 55.06 31.48 21.06
C GLN A 13 53.56 31.28 20.83
N PRO A 14 52.74 32.36 20.81
CA PRO A 14 51.35 32.28 20.47
C PRO A 14 51.17 31.83 19.02
N GLN A 15 50.42 30.76 18.81
CA GLN A 15 50.02 30.32 17.49
C GLN A 15 49.21 31.44 16.78
N PRO A 16 49.41 31.65 15.48
CA PRO A 16 48.64 32.63 14.74
C PRO A 16 47.17 32.28 14.74
N VAL A 17 46.35 33.14 15.25
CA VAL A 17 44.88 33.07 15.18
C VAL A 17 44.49 33.08 13.70
N ALA A 18 43.98 31.99 13.22
CA ALA A 18 43.41 31.88 11.88
C ALA A 18 42.28 32.88 11.72
N GLN A 19 42.46 33.85 10.82
CA GLN A 19 41.39 34.77 10.43
C GLN A 19 40.22 33.97 9.82
N PRO A 20 38.95 34.26 10.16
CA PRO A 20 37.82 33.63 9.51
C PRO A 20 37.72 34.13 8.06
N THR A 21 37.97 33.26 7.11
CA THR A 21 37.71 33.52 5.69
C THR A 21 36.19 33.39 5.49
N ASP A 22 35.49 34.50 5.41
CA ASP A 22 34.10 34.64 5.05
C ASP A 22 33.86 34.28 3.57
N LYS A 23 33.94 33.00 3.24
CA LYS A 23 33.24 32.41 2.09
C LYS A 23 32.34 31.33 2.65
N PRO A 24 31.04 31.30 2.31
CA PRO A 24 30.20 30.18 2.68
C PRO A 24 30.85 28.92 2.15
N ALA A 25 31.24 28.04 3.05
CA ALA A 25 31.88 26.77 2.69
C ALA A 25 30.89 26.02 1.79
N ASP A 26 31.33 25.67 0.57
CA ASP A 26 30.57 24.82 -0.34
C ASP A 26 30.04 23.61 0.47
N PRO A 27 28.72 23.45 0.66
CA PRO A 27 28.18 22.37 1.46
C PRO A 27 28.61 20.99 0.95
N TYR A 28 29.06 20.89 -0.29
CA TYR A 28 29.57 19.66 -0.90
C TYR A 28 31.08 19.46 -0.73
N GLN A 29 31.82 20.46 -0.27
CA GLN A 29 33.31 20.36 -0.11
C GLN A 29 33.65 19.25 0.90
N ARG A 30 32.88 19.13 1.98
CA ARG A 30 33.04 18.09 2.99
C ARG A 30 32.94 16.66 2.43
N TYR A 31 32.14 16.46 1.37
CA TYR A 31 32.02 15.17 0.69
C TYR A 31 33.14 14.94 -0.34
N LYS A 32 33.67 15.99 -0.96
CA LYS A 32 34.78 15.89 -1.90
C LYS A 32 36.11 15.56 -1.17
N ASP A 33 36.32 16.14 0.01
CA ASP A 33 37.51 15.95 0.82
C ASP A 33 37.41 14.74 1.77
N PHE A 34 36.36 13.94 1.64
CA PHE A 34 36.11 12.79 2.50
C PHE A 34 37.20 11.72 2.32
N LYS A 35 37.83 11.32 3.43
CA LYS A 35 38.76 10.19 3.49
C LYS A 35 38.18 9.07 4.34
N TRP A 36 38.26 7.86 3.84
CA TRP A 36 37.80 6.68 4.57
C TRP A 36 38.61 6.50 5.86
N GLN A 37 37.93 6.30 6.99
CA GLN A 37 38.60 5.94 8.23
C GLN A 37 38.98 4.45 8.17
N ASN A 38 40.25 4.13 8.46
CA ASN A 38 40.79 2.77 8.45
C ASN A 38 40.50 1.96 7.16
N PRO A 39 40.92 2.45 5.98
CA PRO A 39 40.58 1.80 4.70
C PRO A 39 41.11 0.35 4.61
N GLU A 40 42.19 0.03 5.28
CA GLU A 40 42.79 -1.32 5.27
C GLU A 40 41.83 -2.42 5.80
N GLN A 41 40.94 -2.07 6.72
CA GLN A 41 39.97 -3.03 7.30
C GLN A 41 38.93 -3.50 6.29
N PHE A 42 38.68 -2.71 5.24
CA PHE A 42 37.63 -2.96 4.25
C PHE A 42 38.13 -3.45 2.90
N LYS A 43 39.47 -3.48 2.70
CA LYS A 43 40.06 -3.95 1.44
C LYS A 43 39.67 -5.39 1.07
N ASN A 44 39.37 -6.21 2.07
CA ASN A 44 39.04 -7.61 1.89
C ASN A 44 37.53 -7.90 1.97
N GLY A 45 36.67 -6.88 2.10
CA GLY A 45 35.24 -7.02 2.18
C GLY A 45 34.60 -6.42 3.42
N PRO A 46 33.37 -6.82 3.72
CA PRO A 46 32.69 -6.36 4.92
C PRO A 46 33.50 -6.71 6.17
N ILE A 47 33.51 -5.79 7.15
CA ILE A 47 34.21 -6.01 8.43
C ILE A 47 33.78 -7.35 9.05
N ASP A 48 34.75 -8.10 9.57
CA ASP A 48 34.54 -9.41 10.19
C ASP A 48 33.71 -9.31 11.50
N ASP A 49 33.04 -10.40 11.84
CA ASP A 49 32.15 -10.44 13.02
C ASP A 49 32.87 -10.15 14.33
N GLU A 50 34.14 -10.54 14.46
CA GLU A 50 34.99 -10.27 15.64
C GLU A 50 35.27 -8.78 15.84
N SER A 51 35.34 -8.01 14.77
CA SER A 51 35.58 -6.57 14.81
C SER A 51 34.31 -5.73 14.93
N ARG A 52 33.12 -6.35 14.79
CA ARG A 52 31.82 -5.66 14.90
C ARG A 52 31.48 -5.37 16.35
N LYS A 53 31.02 -4.15 16.60
CA LYS A 53 30.54 -3.70 17.91
C LYS A 53 29.06 -3.39 17.86
N CYS A 54 28.35 -3.63 18.96
CA CYS A 54 26.99 -3.14 19.10
C CYS A 54 27.00 -1.60 19.05
N ARG A 55 26.25 -1.02 18.10
CA ARG A 55 26.11 0.43 17.91
C ARG A 55 24.68 0.82 18.22
N ASP A 56 24.50 2.09 18.58
CA ASP A 56 23.18 2.67 18.85
C ASP A 56 22.37 1.87 19.92
N CYS A 57 23.07 1.29 20.93
CA CYS A 57 22.46 0.45 21.97
C CYS A 57 21.39 1.18 22.77
N PHE A 58 21.45 2.51 22.87
CA PHE A 58 20.44 3.33 23.50
C PHE A 58 19.05 3.19 22.80
N CYS A 59 19.06 3.10 21.47
CA CYS A 59 17.82 2.88 20.70
C CYS A 59 17.22 1.49 20.95
N CYS A 60 18.06 0.46 21.14
CA CYS A 60 17.59 -0.85 21.60
C CYS A 60 16.90 -0.77 22.96
N PHE A 61 17.48 -0.04 23.91
CA PHE A 61 16.90 0.12 25.23
C PHE A 61 15.55 0.83 25.17
N ILE A 62 15.44 1.94 24.42
CA ILE A 62 14.18 2.63 24.19
C ILE A 62 13.15 1.70 23.54
N PHE A 63 13.56 0.94 22.55
CA PHE A 63 12.66 -0.03 21.89
C PHE A 63 12.10 -1.05 22.89
N ILE A 64 12.94 -1.61 23.75
CA ILE A 64 12.52 -2.57 24.77
C ILE A 64 11.50 -1.94 25.72
N LEU A 65 11.73 -0.70 26.20
CA LEU A 65 10.79 0.02 27.06
C LEU A 65 9.44 0.26 26.37
N ILE A 66 9.45 0.74 25.13
CA ILE A 66 8.24 0.97 24.33
C ILE A 66 7.50 -0.37 24.09
N PHE A 67 8.23 -1.43 23.81
CA PHE A 67 7.64 -2.75 23.59
C PHE A 67 7.01 -3.33 24.86
N LEU A 68 7.65 -3.15 26.02
CA LEU A 68 7.07 -3.52 27.32
C LEU A 68 5.79 -2.72 27.61
N LEU A 69 5.80 -1.41 27.32
CA LEU A 69 4.60 -0.58 27.45
C LEU A 69 3.47 -1.08 26.54
N MET A 70 3.79 -1.49 25.32
CA MET A 70 2.81 -2.09 24.41
C MET A 70 2.19 -3.37 25.00
N ILE A 71 2.98 -4.22 25.63
CA ILE A 71 2.48 -5.43 26.31
C ILE A 71 1.53 -5.04 27.45
N VAL A 72 1.86 -4.03 28.26
CA VAL A 72 0.99 -3.54 29.35
C VAL A 72 -0.36 -3.06 28.80
N VAL A 73 -0.34 -2.26 27.72
CA VAL A 73 -1.57 -1.78 27.05
C VAL A 73 -2.37 -2.96 26.49
N ALA A 74 -1.71 -3.96 25.93
CA ALA A 74 -2.35 -5.16 25.41
C ALA A 74 -3.04 -5.97 26.52
N VAL A 75 -2.36 -6.22 27.63
CA VAL A 75 -2.93 -6.94 28.79
C VAL A 75 -4.15 -6.19 29.33
N PHE A 76 -4.06 -4.86 29.43
CA PHE A 76 -5.20 -4.04 29.85
C PHE A 76 -6.40 -4.19 28.89
N GLY A 77 -6.15 -4.12 27.57
CA GLY A 77 -7.16 -4.32 26.55
C GLY A 77 -7.82 -5.69 26.64
N PHE A 78 -7.04 -6.75 26.78
CA PHE A 78 -7.58 -8.12 26.96
C PHE A 78 -8.41 -8.28 28.23
N TYR A 79 -7.99 -7.66 29.33
CA TYR A 79 -8.70 -7.77 30.60
C TYR A 79 -10.06 -7.05 30.60
N LYS A 80 -10.14 -5.86 29.99
CA LYS A 80 -11.35 -5.03 30.00
C LYS A 80 -12.21 -5.15 28.75
N GLY A 81 -11.63 -5.47 27.61
CA GLY A 81 -12.30 -5.48 26.32
C GLY A 81 -13.34 -6.60 26.21
N LYS A 82 -14.44 -6.28 25.55
CA LYS A 82 -15.56 -7.19 25.26
C LYS A 82 -15.86 -7.20 23.77
N PRO A 83 -14.99 -7.80 22.93
CA PRO A 83 -15.14 -7.77 21.47
C PRO A 83 -16.44 -8.40 20.98
N SER A 84 -17.05 -9.30 21.74
CA SER A 84 -18.37 -9.87 21.42
C SER A 84 -19.44 -8.80 21.20
N GLN A 85 -19.34 -7.67 21.88
CA GLN A 85 -20.29 -6.56 21.73
C GLN A 85 -20.28 -5.93 20.33
N LEU A 86 -19.20 -6.02 19.56
CA LEU A 86 -19.13 -5.53 18.18
C LEU A 86 -19.85 -6.43 17.17
N PHE A 87 -20.10 -7.68 17.52
CA PHE A 87 -20.75 -8.64 16.65
C PHE A 87 -22.27 -8.68 16.81
N TYR A 88 -22.83 -7.92 17.76
CA TYR A 88 -24.26 -7.76 17.93
C TYR A 88 -24.74 -6.48 17.27
N PHE A 89 -25.96 -6.53 16.77
CA PHE A 89 -26.66 -5.35 16.28
C PHE A 89 -27.61 -4.87 17.36
N TYR A 90 -27.78 -3.55 17.46
CA TYR A 90 -28.49 -2.89 18.53
C TYR A 90 -29.77 -2.28 18.01
N ASP A 91 -30.87 -2.42 18.79
CA ASP A 91 -32.08 -1.72 18.53
C ASP A 91 -31.98 -0.20 18.80
N THR A 92 -33.02 0.55 18.52
CA THR A 92 -33.05 2.01 18.72
C THR A 92 -32.82 2.42 20.19
N ASP A 93 -33.12 1.55 21.16
CA ASP A 93 -32.89 1.77 22.59
C ASP A 93 -31.49 1.32 23.07
N GLY A 94 -30.64 0.83 22.17
CA GLY A 94 -29.29 0.39 22.48
C GLY A 94 -29.24 -0.99 23.16
N ASN A 95 -30.22 -1.88 22.93
CA ASN A 95 -30.19 -3.25 23.43
C ASN A 95 -29.70 -4.20 22.31
N ALA A 96 -28.85 -5.15 22.67
CA ALA A 96 -28.29 -6.11 21.72
C ALA A 96 -29.28 -7.22 21.39
N CYS A 97 -29.67 -7.36 20.12
CA CYS A 97 -30.55 -8.42 19.67
C CYS A 97 -29.92 -9.80 19.87
N GLY A 98 -30.69 -10.70 20.51
CA GLY A 98 -30.25 -12.07 20.80
C GLY A 98 -29.21 -12.22 21.92
N TYR A 99 -28.86 -11.13 22.64
CA TYR A 99 -27.82 -11.19 23.66
C TYR A 99 -28.22 -10.57 25.02
N ASP A 100 -28.84 -9.39 25.03
CA ASP A 100 -29.20 -8.72 26.26
C ASP A 100 -30.33 -9.43 26.97
N LYS A 101 -30.36 -9.28 28.32
CA LYS A 101 -31.35 -9.94 29.16
C LYS A 101 -32.78 -9.59 28.73
N GLY A 102 -33.54 -10.61 28.32
CA GLY A 102 -34.88 -10.49 27.79
C GLY A 102 -34.98 -10.21 26.29
N TYR A 103 -33.86 -10.30 25.57
CA TYR A 103 -33.74 -10.22 24.11
C TYR A 103 -33.22 -11.52 23.50
N GLU A 104 -32.98 -12.55 24.30
CA GLU A 104 -32.35 -13.81 23.90
C GLU A 104 -33.19 -14.50 22.77
N ASP A 105 -34.50 -14.37 22.81
CA ASP A 105 -35.42 -14.94 21.81
C ASP A 105 -35.58 -14.08 20.55
N TYR A 106 -34.93 -12.88 20.48
CA TYR A 106 -35.07 -11.92 19.40
C TYR A 106 -33.72 -11.64 18.72
N PRO A 107 -33.18 -12.61 17.98
CA PRO A 107 -31.81 -12.53 17.49
C PRO A 107 -31.59 -11.63 16.26
N TYR A 108 -32.67 -11.19 15.60
CA TYR A 108 -32.60 -10.46 14.34
C TYR A 108 -32.95 -8.99 14.51
N LEU A 109 -32.20 -8.11 13.85
CA LEU A 109 -32.51 -6.68 13.75
C LEU A 109 -33.38 -6.41 12.51
N TYR A 110 -34.49 -5.72 12.67
CA TYR A 110 -35.39 -5.28 11.59
C TYR A 110 -35.57 -3.77 11.63
N PHE A 111 -35.44 -3.10 10.47
CA PHE A 111 -35.59 -1.65 10.35
C PHE A 111 -37.03 -1.27 10.15
N THR A 112 -37.58 -0.38 10.99
CA THR A 112 -39.00 -0.08 11.05
C THR A 112 -39.44 1.08 10.18
N ASP A 113 -38.54 1.96 9.72
CA ASP A 113 -38.89 3.19 8.98
C ASP A 113 -37.88 3.51 7.87
N VAL A 114 -37.47 2.49 7.11
CA VAL A 114 -36.48 2.66 6.02
C VAL A 114 -37.06 3.53 4.90
N VAL A 115 -38.31 3.29 4.52
CA VAL A 115 -38.96 3.98 3.40
C VAL A 115 -39.26 5.44 3.77
N GLY A 116 -39.76 5.68 4.99
CA GLY A 116 -39.98 7.06 5.49
C GLY A 116 -38.67 7.87 5.64
N GLY A 117 -37.61 7.22 6.09
CA GLY A 117 -36.28 7.84 6.18
C GLY A 117 -35.70 8.16 4.81
N LEU A 118 -35.83 7.28 3.81
CA LEU A 118 -35.43 7.51 2.44
C LEU A 118 -36.17 8.68 1.78
N LYS A 119 -37.49 8.78 1.98
CA LYS A 119 -38.33 9.87 1.47
C LYS A 119 -37.93 11.24 2.06
N SER A 120 -37.57 11.28 3.33
CA SER A 120 -37.22 12.54 4.05
C SER A 120 -35.74 12.84 4.08
N PHE A 121 -34.87 11.99 3.51
CA PHE A 121 -33.40 12.06 3.64
C PHE A 121 -32.92 12.13 5.12
N ASP A 122 -33.70 11.54 6.02
CA ASP A 122 -33.47 11.53 7.45
C ASP A 122 -32.81 10.21 7.86
N THR A 123 -31.49 10.25 8.08
CA THR A 123 -30.72 9.08 8.48
C THR A 123 -31.15 8.51 9.83
N ASP A 124 -31.64 9.35 10.74
CA ASP A 124 -32.08 8.91 12.06
C ASP A 124 -33.37 8.12 11.99
N LYS A 125 -34.27 8.42 11.04
CA LYS A 125 -35.47 7.60 10.75
C LYS A 125 -35.08 6.31 10.06
N MET A 126 -34.18 6.34 9.07
CA MET A 126 -33.73 5.13 8.36
C MET A 126 -33.10 4.10 9.31
N LEU A 127 -32.50 4.56 10.39
CA LEU A 127 -31.78 3.71 11.35
C LEU A 127 -32.66 3.24 12.53
N LYS A 128 -33.97 3.59 12.58
CA LYS A 128 -34.88 3.02 13.58
C LYS A 128 -35.05 1.53 13.37
N ALA A 129 -34.70 0.75 14.38
CA ALA A 129 -34.71 -0.70 14.29
C ALA A 129 -35.20 -1.36 15.58
N VAL A 130 -35.77 -2.53 15.45
CA VAL A 130 -36.26 -3.35 16.54
C VAL A 130 -35.72 -4.77 16.45
N CYS A 131 -35.56 -5.44 17.60
CA CYS A 131 -35.20 -6.84 17.62
C CYS A 131 -36.44 -7.72 17.37
N VAL A 132 -36.37 -8.63 16.41
CA VAL A 132 -37.45 -9.54 16.02
C VAL A 132 -37.03 -11.00 16.20
N LYS A 133 -37.99 -11.87 16.43
CA LYS A 133 -37.76 -13.31 16.60
C LYS A 133 -37.40 -13.99 15.30
N THR A 134 -38.06 -13.61 14.22
CA THR A 134 -37.82 -14.11 12.86
C THR A 134 -37.91 -12.96 11.87
N CYS A 135 -37.12 -13.01 10.80
CA CYS A 135 -37.27 -12.02 9.73
C CYS A 135 -38.60 -12.22 9.00
N PRO A 136 -39.40 -11.15 8.82
CA PRO A 136 -40.68 -11.26 8.14
C PRO A 136 -40.51 -11.68 6.68
N ASN A 137 -41.19 -12.75 6.26
CA ASN A 137 -41.01 -13.38 4.94
C ASN A 137 -42.33 -13.68 4.24
N ASP A 138 -43.47 -13.13 4.71
CA ASP A 138 -44.80 -13.57 4.26
C ASP A 138 -45.65 -12.39 3.80
N LYS A 139 -45.84 -12.24 2.46
CA LYS A 139 -46.72 -11.25 1.83
C LYS A 139 -48.18 -11.39 2.25
N ASN A 140 -48.60 -12.61 2.59
CA ASN A 140 -50.01 -12.95 2.83
C ASN A 140 -50.51 -12.54 4.22
N LYS A 141 -49.62 -12.07 5.10
CA LYS A 141 -49.98 -11.58 6.45
C LYS A 141 -50.16 -10.07 6.55
N VAL A 142 -50.06 -9.34 5.43
CA VAL A 142 -50.44 -7.92 5.35
C VAL A 142 -51.94 -7.86 5.29
N GLU A 143 -52.59 -7.91 6.46
CA GLU A 143 -54.01 -7.91 6.58
C GLU A 143 -54.65 -6.58 6.16
N GLU A 144 -55.98 -6.63 5.90
CA GLU A 144 -56.90 -5.54 5.55
C GLU A 144 -56.84 -4.31 6.50
N THR A 145 -56.07 -4.38 7.59
CA THR A 145 -55.92 -3.33 8.62
C THR A 145 -54.77 -2.35 8.36
N GLY A 146 -54.12 -2.42 7.21
CA GLY A 146 -53.12 -1.41 6.82
C GLY A 146 -51.69 -1.57 7.39
N GLY A 147 -51.36 -2.70 8.01
CA GLY A 147 -50.01 -2.96 8.53
C GLY A 147 -49.79 -4.38 9.02
N ILE A 148 -48.57 -4.71 9.45
CA ILE A 148 -48.19 -6.03 9.96
C ILE A 148 -47.80 -5.94 11.41
N LEU A 149 -48.29 -6.89 12.24
CA LEU A 149 -47.79 -7.06 13.60
C LEU A 149 -46.58 -8.03 13.60
N LEU A 150 -45.43 -7.51 13.93
CA LEU A 150 -44.21 -8.32 14.06
C LEU A 150 -44.09 -8.91 15.47
N ASP A 151 -43.52 -10.11 15.56
CA ASP A 151 -43.06 -10.67 16.83
C ASP A 151 -41.70 -10.02 17.20
N CYS A 152 -41.79 -8.86 17.84
CA CYS A 152 -40.62 -8.03 18.18
C CYS A 152 -40.61 -7.67 19.67
N LYS A 153 -39.42 -7.31 20.16
CA LYS A 153 -39.28 -6.66 21.46
C LYS A 153 -39.58 -5.17 21.32
N LYS A 154 -40.53 -4.66 22.11
CA LYS A 154 -40.95 -3.26 22.06
C LYS A 154 -39.83 -2.33 22.55
N ILE A 155 -39.59 -1.24 21.82
CA ILE A 155 -38.70 -0.12 22.18
C ILE A 155 -39.49 1.00 22.87
N LYS A 156 -38.81 1.92 23.55
CA LYS A 156 -39.44 3.07 24.22
C LYS A 156 -40.25 3.89 23.24
N GLY A 157 -41.51 4.18 23.62
CA GLY A 157 -42.45 4.95 22.78
C GLY A 157 -43.23 4.11 21.76
N MET A 158 -43.01 2.80 21.67
CA MET A 158 -43.75 1.89 20.79
C MET A 158 -44.82 1.15 21.58
N THR A 159 -46.10 1.38 21.24
CA THR A 159 -47.22 0.73 21.91
C THR A 159 -47.42 -0.71 21.44
N SER A 160 -47.16 -0.97 20.17
CA SER A 160 -47.22 -2.29 19.53
C SER A 160 -46.12 -2.40 18.42
N CYS A 161 -45.72 -3.63 18.09
CA CYS A 161 -44.81 -3.91 16.97
C CYS A 161 -45.52 -3.88 15.61
N HIS A 162 -46.43 -2.94 15.46
CA HIS A 162 -47.21 -2.76 14.23
C HIS A 162 -46.43 -1.86 13.27
N ILE A 163 -46.14 -2.36 12.08
CA ILE A 163 -45.46 -1.63 11.01
C ILE A 163 -46.45 -1.34 9.91
N SER A 164 -46.51 -0.09 9.46
CA SER A 164 -47.40 0.32 8.37
C SER A 164 -47.05 -0.43 7.08
N LYS A 165 -48.04 -0.63 6.20
CA LYS A 165 -47.85 -1.27 4.91
C LYS A 165 -46.76 -0.61 4.06
N ASP A 166 -46.62 0.73 4.16
CA ASP A 166 -45.63 1.52 3.41
C ASP A 166 -44.20 1.31 3.87
N ASN A 167 -43.98 0.90 5.13
CA ASN A 167 -42.68 0.68 5.74
C ASN A 167 -42.31 -0.80 5.87
N TYR A 168 -43.24 -1.70 5.50
CA TYR A 168 -42.99 -3.14 5.51
C TYR A 168 -42.17 -3.57 4.31
N TYR A 169 -41.17 -4.42 4.55
CA TYR A 169 -40.45 -5.14 3.50
C TYR A 169 -40.26 -6.61 3.89
N GLU A 170 -40.42 -7.49 2.91
CA GLU A 170 -40.06 -8.89 3.07
C GLU A 170 -38.57 -8.99 3.22
N SER A 171 -38.12 -9.82 4.16
CA SER A 171 -36.72 -9.90 4.50
C SER A 171 -36.24 -11.32 4.70
N LYS A 172 -34.96 -11.52 4.47
CA LYS A 172 -34.23 -12.74 4.81
C LYS A 172 -33.05 -12.40 5.75
N PRO A 173 -32.64 -13.36 6.60
CA PRO A 173 -31.51 -13.13 7.48
C PRO A 173 -30.21 -12.91 6.69
N PHE A 174 -29.59 -11.75 6.87
CA PHE A 174 -28.25 -11.45 6.38
C PHE A 174 -27.26 -11.55 7.54
N LEU A 175 -26.12 -12.20 7.32
CA LEU A 175 -25.12 -12.52 8.37
C LEU A 175 -25.76 -13.18 9.61
N GLN A 176 -26.89 -13.87 9.44
CA GLN A 176 -27.65 -14.52 10.51
C GLN A 176 -28.10 -13.60 11.65
N ARG A 177 -28.17 -12.27 11.44
CA ARG A 177 -28.44 -11.29 12.50
C ARG A 177 -29.25 -10.07 12.05
N VAL A 178 -29.29 -9.74 10.79
CA VAL A 178 -30.02 -8.57 10.27
C VAL A 178 -31.04 -9.04 9.24
N CYS A 179 -32.26 -8.54 9.34
CA CYS A 179 -33.31 -8.77 8.35
C CYS A 179 -33.09 -7.85 7.16
N PHE A 180 -32.58 -8.40 6.07
CA PHE A 180 -32.30 -7.66 4.84
C PHE A 180 -33.44 -7.86 3.83
N PRO A 181 -33.83 -6.81 3.07
CA PRO A 181 -34.90 -6.95 2.09
C PRO A 181 -34.68 -8.15 1.16
N LYS A 182 -35.74 -8.95 0.99
CA LYS A 182 -35.71 -10.02 0.00
C LYS A 182 -35.90 -9.36 -1.36
N SER A 183 -34.92 -9.52 -2.24
CA SER A 183 -35.16 -9.23 -3.64
C SER A 183 -36.07 -10.30 -4.19
N ASP A 184 -37.08 -9.92 -4.94
CA ASP A 184 -37.91 -10.90 -5.66
C ASP A 184 -36.99 -11.76 -6.52
N ASP A 185 -37.01 -13.08 -6.32
CA ASP A 185 -36.23 -14.07 -7.08
C ASP A 185 -36.66 -14.14 -8.58
N GLU A 186 -37.54 -13.24 -9.01
CA GLU A 186 -37.99 -13.07 -10.38
C GLU A 186 -37.07 -12.19 -11.25
N LEU A 187 -35.96 -11.69 -10.73
CA LEU A 187 -34.81 -11.32 -11.56
C LEU A 187 -34.04 -12.60 -11.94
N SER A 188 -34.70 -13.55 -12.56
CA SER A 188 -34.05 -14.60 -13.30
C SER A 188 -33.29 -13.91 -14.42
N TYR A 189 -31.96 -13.92 -14.30
CA TYR A 189 -31.06 -13.56 -15.39
C TYR A 189 -31.25 -14.64 -16.46
N ASP A 190 -32.27 -14.48 -17.27
CA ASP A 190 -32.40 -15.24 -18.49
C ASP A 190 -31.31 -14.71 -19.42
N SER A 191 -30.39 -15.59 -19.78
CA SER A 191 -29.31 -15.34 -20.72
C SER A 191 -29.78 -14.91 -22.13
N SER A 192 -31.08 -14.75 -22.33
CA SER A 192 -31.73 -14.30 -23.56
C SER A 192 -32.00 -12.80 -23.65
N LYS A 193 -31.18 -11.97 -23.02
CA LYS A 193 -31.08 -10.51 -23.34
C LYS A 193 -32.27 -9.59 -23.02
N GLN A 194 -33.22 -9.96 -22.16
CA GLN A 194 -34.33 -9.08 -21.82
C GLN A 194 -34.52 -9.00 -20.32
N ILE A 195 -34.44 -7.78 -19.74
CA ILE A 195 -34.78 -7.54 -18.34
C ILE A 195 -36.27 -7.17 -18.29
N LYS A 196 -37.07 -7.98 -17.61
CA LYS A 196 -38.48 -7.68 -17.35
C LYS A 196 -38.61 -6.96 -16.02
N ILE A 197 -39.12 -5.73 -16.03
CA ILE A 197 -39.39 -4.94 -14.83
C ILE A 197 -40.89 -4.81 -14.70
N LYS A 198 -41.43 -5.22 -13.53
CA LYS A 198 -42.82 -4.94 -13.16
C LYS A 198 -42.88 -3.55 -12.56
N ILE A 199 -43.58 -2.63 -13.21
CA ILE A 199 -43.81 -1.27 -12.73
C ILE A 199 -45.25 -1.21 -12.24
N TYR A 200 -45.44 -0.80 -10.99
CA TYR A 200 -46.73 -0.53 -10.40
C TYR A 200 -47.13 0.92 -10.69
N ASP A 201 -48.28 1.14 -11.32
CA ASP A 201 -48.87 2.46 -11.52
C ASP A 201 -49.73 2.83 -10.31
N PRO A 202 -49.31 3.81 -9.50
CA PRO A 202 -50.06 4.20 -8.33
C PRO A 202 -51.42 4.88 -8.65
N ASN A 203 -51.62 5.34 -9.88
CA ASN A 203 -52.85 6.02 -10.29
C ASN A 203 -53.95 5.05 -10.79
N THR A 204 -53.58 3.92 -11.38
CA THR A 204 -54.49 2.94 -11.92
C THR A 204 -54.60 1.67 -11.03
N GLY A 205 -53.63 1.45 -10.14
CA GLY A 205 -53.57 0.23 -9.31
C GLY A 205 -53.05 -0.99 -10.07
N ASP A 206 -52.70 -0.86 -11.34
CA ASP A 206 -52.30 -1.96 -12.20
C ASP A 206 -50.77 -2.15 -12.21
N THR A 207 -50.35 -3.40 -12.32
CA THR A 207 -48.92 -3.73 -12.57
C THR A 207 -48.76 -4.07 -14.06
N PHE A 208 -47.89 -3.36 -14.76
CA PHE A 208 -47.51 -3.72 -16.13
C PHE A 208 -46.04 -4.12 -16.23
N GLU A 209 -45.79 -5.15 -17.03
CA GLU A 209 -44.44 -5.63 -17.34
C GLU A 209 -43.86 -4.75 -18.46
N LYS A 210 -42.72 -4.10 -18.19
CA LYS A 210 -41.91 -3.44 -19.22
C LYS A 210 -40.65 -4.24 -19.48
N VAL A 211 -40.49 -4.66 -20.73
CA VAL A 211 -39.31 -5.37 -21.20
C VAL A 211 -38.29 -4.35 -21.65
N ILE A 212 -37.11 -4.38 -21.07
CA ILE A 212 -35.99 -3.52 -21.45
C ILE A 212 -34.97 -4.34 -22.23
N ASP A 213 -34.73 -3.97 -23.49
CA ASP A 213 -33.73 -4.58 -24.33
C ASP A 213 -32.34 -4.04 -23.95
N THR A 214 -31.49 -4.91 -23.42
CA THR A 214 -30.14 -4.57 -22.96
C THR A 214 -29.21 -4.09 -24.07
N ASN A 215 -29.55 -4.34 -25.34
CA ASN A 215 -28.78 -3.83 -26.49
C ASN A 215 -28.95 -2.32 -26.73
N LYS A 216 -29.94 -1.68 -26.11
CA LYS A 216 -30.20 -0.23 -26.22
C LYS A 216 -29.66 0.58 -25.04
N VAL A 217 -28.91 -0.06 -24.13
CA VAL A 217 -28.27 0.61 -22.99
C VAL A 217 -26.94 1.20 -23.45
N LYS A 218 -26.93 2.49 -23.74
CA LYS A 218 -25.66 3.21 -23.92
C LYS A 218 -25.12 3.64 -22.57
N TYR A 219 -23.89 3.22 -22.28
CA TYR A 219 -23.09 3.75 -21.19
C TYR A 219 -22.38 5.02 -21.67
N GLU A 220 -22.81 6.18 -21.23
CA GLU A 220 -22.05 7.42 -21.38
C GLU A 220 -21.83 8.03 -19.99
N ASN A 221 -20.58 8.37 -19.68
CA ASN A 221 -20.16 9.05 -18.45
C ASN A 221 -20.46 8.34 -17.11
N GLY A 222 -20.49 7.01 -17.07
CA GLY A 222 -20.65 6.27 -15.81
C GLY A 222 -22.05 6.33 -15.20
N LYS A 223 -23.06 6.82 -15.94
CA LYS A 223 -24.47 6.81 -15.55
C LYS A 223 -25.29 5.93 -16.47
N THR A 224 -26.11 5.08 -15.87
CA THR A 224 -27.03 4.19 -16.60
C THR A 224 -28.25 5.01 -17.08
N TYR A 225 -28.28 5.44 -18.31
CA TYR A 225 -29.33 6.30 -18.91
C TYR A 225 -30.74 5.67 -18.95
N ILE A 226 -30.91 4.37 -18.67
CA ILE A 226 -32.22 3.70 -18.68
C ILE A 226 -33.14 4.22 -17.58
N LEU A 227 -32.61 4.63 -16.45
CA LEU A 227 -33.40 5.17 -15.34
C LEU A 227 -33.89 6.59 -15.58
N GLU A 228 -33.13 7.41 -16.31
CA GLU A 228 -33.47 8.81 -16.56
C GLU A 228 -34.62 8.96 -17.59
N ASN A 229 -34.68 8.10 -18.61
CA ASN A 229 -35.75 8.13 -19.60
C ASN A 229 -37.05 7.40 -19.17
N ALA A 230 -36.99 6.57 -18.11
CA ALA A 230 -38.18 5.96 -17.50
C ALA A 230 -38.78 6.83 -16.40
N ILE A 231 -38.09 7.85 -15.93
CA ILE A 231 -38.42 8.71 -14.79
C ILE A 231 -38.85 10.11 -15.20
N ASN A 232 -38.83 10.45 -16.48
CA ASN A 232 -39.31 11.77 -16.99
C ASN A 232 -40.86 11.91 -16.96
N GLY A 233 -41.50 11.33 -15.99
CA GLY A 233 -42.86 11.66 -15.58
C GLY A 233 -42.81 12.30 -14.19
N GLU A 234 -43.30 13.50 -14.09
CA GLU A 234 -43.28 14.49 -13.03
C GLU A 234 -43.69 14.08 -11.61
N ASP A 235 -43.20 12.97 -11.01
CA ASP A 235 -43.57 12.63 -9.63
C ASP A 235 -42.39 12.12 -8.78
N GLU A 236 -42.07 12.88 -7.73
CA GLU A 236 -41.02 12.67 -6.72
C GLU A 236 -41.02 11.31 -5.94
N PRO A 237 -42.08 10.47 -5.92
CA PRO A 237 -42.04 9.20 -5.17
C PRO A 237 -41.10 8.13 -5.74
N HIS A 238 -40.68 8.24 -7.00
CA HIS A 238 -39.92 7.20 -7.68
C HIS A 238 -38.39 7.16 -7.35
N GLU A 239 -37.81 8.24 -6.82
CA GLU A 239 -36.38 8.24 -6.45
C GLU A 239 -36.05 7.31 -5.26
N ALA A 240 -36.94 7.20 -4.29
CA ALA A 240 -36.72 6.37 -3.11
C ALA A 240 -36.80 4.87 -3.42
N SER A 241 -37.76 4.47 -4.29
CA SER A 241 -37.88 3.08 -4.74
C SER A 241 -36.73 2.68 -5.67
N ALA A 242 -36.28 3.56 -6.57
CA ALA A 242 -35.12 3.33 -7.44
C ALA A 242 -33.82 3.16 -6.63
N ARG A 243 -33.65 3.90 -5.53
CA ARG A 243 -32.48 3.77 -4.63
C ARG A 243 -32.51 2.48 -3.81
N LEU A 244 -33.68 2.04 -3.38
CA LEU A 244 -33.85 0.74 -2.71
C LEU A 244 -33.56 -0.44 -3.65
N ILE A 245 -34.04 -0.36 -4.90
CA ILE A 245 -33.75 -1.35 -5.93
C ILE A 245 -32.24 -1.39 -6.23
N ASN A 246 -31.58 -0.23 -6.35
CA ASN A 246 -30.13 -0.17 -6.54
C ASN A 246 -29.35 -0.73 -5.34
N LEU A 247 -29.81 -0.52 -4.11
CA LEU A 247 -29.17 -1.05 -2.91
C LEU A 247 -29.35 -2.57 -2.81
N SER A 248 -30.54 -3.09 -3.11
CA SER A 248 -30.80 -4.54 -3.12
C SER A 248 -30.01 -5.24 -4.23
N TYR A 249 -29.94 -4.66 -5.42
CA TYR A 249 -29.14 -5.15 -6.54
C TYR A 249 -27.66 -5.19 -6.17
N PHE A 250 -27.12 -4.10 -5.57
CA PHE A 250 -25.74 -4.04 -5.13
C PHE A 250 -25.42 -5.12 -4.09
N THR A 251 -26.34 -5.38 -3.18
CA THR A 251 -26.15 -6.41 -2.13
C THR A 251 -26.16 -7.82 -2.69
N GLN A 252 -27.04 -8.10 -3.66
CA GLN A 252 -27.04 -9.38 -4.36
C GLN A 252 -25.75 -9.58 -5.15
N LEU A 253 -25.36 -8.58 -5.93
CA LEU A 253 -24.11 -8.61 -6.69
C LEU A 253 -22.91 -8.85 -5.76
N PHE A 254 -22.88 -8.17 -4.61
CA PHE A 254 -21.83 -8.33 -3.61
C PHE A 254 -21.82 -9.74 -2.99
N THR A 255 -23.00 -10.32 -2.73
CA THR A 255 -23.12 -11.69 -2.21
C THR A 255 -22.63 -12.72 -3.24
N LEU A 256 -22.99 -12.55 -4.51
CA LEU A 256 -22.49 -13.39 -5.60
C LEU A 256 -20.98 -13.30 -5.74
N TRP A 257 -20.43 -12.10 -5.66
CA TRP A 257 -18.97 -11.87 -5.72
C TRP A 257 -18.22 -12.51 -4.54
N ILE A 258 -18.77 -12.45 -3.33
CA ILE A 258 -18.16 -13.13 -2.17
C ILE A 258 -18.22 -14.64 -2.35
N ASN A 259 -19.33 -15.16 -2.88
CA ASN A 259 -19.42 -16.59 -3.17
C ASN A 259 -18.40 -17.04 -4.21
N ASP A 260 -18.19 -16.28 -5.29
CA ASP A 260 -17.18 -16.55 -6.31
C ASP A 260 -15.76 -16.58 -5.71
N LEU A 261 -15.44 -15.65 -4.78
CA LEU A 261 -14.17 -15.67 -4.04
C LEU A 261 -14.07 -16.90 -3.11
N TYR A 262 -15.16 -17.29 -2.48
CA TYR A 262 -15.16 -18.47 -1.60
C TYR A 262 -14.94 -19.76 -2.38
N VAL A 263 -15.57 -19.92 -3.53
CA VAL A 263 -15.38 -21.06 -4.44
C VAL A 263 -13.91 -21.11 -4.92
N THR A 264 -13.32 -19.98 -5.26
CA THR A 264 -11.95 -19.88 -5.80
C THR A 264 -10.85 -19.75 -4.77
N LYS A 265 -11.16 -19.76 -3.45
CA LYS A 265 -10.18 -19.52 -2.36
C LYS A 265 -8.90 -20.33 -2.45
N TRP A 266 -8.99 -21.62 -2.79
CA TRP A 266 -7.81 -22.49 -2.93
C TRP A 266 -6.99 -22.19 -4.19
N ALA A 267 -7.64 -21.80 -5.28
CA ALA A 267 -6.96 -21.32 -6.47
C ALA A 267 -6.24 -19.98 -6.20
N ILE A 268 -6.88 -19.06 -5.45
CA ILE A 268 -6.26 -17.79 -5.01
C ILE A 268 -5.06 -18.08 -4.10
N ALA A 269 -5.17 -18.99 -3.14
CA ALA A 269 -4.03 -19.39 -2.32
C ALA A 269 -2.90 -20.04 -3.19
N GLY A 270 -3.24 -20.89 -4.16
CA GLY A 270 -2.30 -21.47 -5.09
C GLY A 270 -1.59 -20.45 -5.99
N SER A 271 -2.23 -19.27 -6.22
CA SER A 271 -1.64 -18.20 -7.03
C SER A 271 -0.34 -17.63 -6.44
N ILE A 272 -0.13 -17.76 -5.15
CA ILE A 272 1.15 -17.44 -4.50
C ILE A 272 2.27 -18.30 -5.10
N GLY A 273 2.01 -19.61 -5.28
CA GLY A 273 2.99 -20.55 -5.83
C GLY A 273 3.40 -20.23 -7.26
N TRP A 274 2.44 -20.08 -8.19
CA TRP A 274 2.82 -19.77 -9.58
C TRP A 274 3.37 -18.34 -9.75
N SER A 275 2.95 -17.38 -8.93
CA SER A 275 3.58 -16.04 -8.91
C SER A 275 5.05 -16.10 -8.50
N PHE A 276 5.40 -16.99 -7.57
CA PHE A 276 6.78 -17.27 -7.21
C PHE A 276 7.58 -17.86 -8.38
N PHE A 277 7.02 -18.85 -9.10
CA PHE A 277 7.68 -19.40 -10.29
C PHE A 277 7.86 -18.36 -11.38
N LEU A 278 6.87 -17.50 -11.63
CA LEU A 278 6.99 -16.39 -12.57
C LEU A 278 8.11 -15.44 -12.19
N ALA A 279 8.28 -15.13 -10.89
CA ALA A 279 9.36 -14.30 -10.41
C ALA A 279 10.75 -14.93 -10.64
N MET A 280 10.90 -16.24 -10.35
CA MET A 280 12.13 -16.97 -10.61
C MET A 280 12.47 -17.02 -12.11
N PHE A 281 11.47 -17.24 -12.95
CA PHE A 281 11.62 -17.20 -14.41
C PHE A 281 12.06 -15.79 -14.88
N TYR A 282 11.47 -14.74 -14.32
CA TYR A 282 11.85 -13.37 -14.64
C TYR A 282 13.31 -13.06 -14.28
N PHE A 283 13.79 -13.50 -13.11
CA PHE A 283 15.20 -13.33 -12.75
C PHE A 283 16.15 -14.10 -13.68
N LEU A 284 15.76 -15.32 -14.11
CA LEU A 284 16.53 -16.06 -15.10
C LEU A 284 16.58 -15.30 -16.44
N PHE A 285 15.46 -14.74 -16.86
CA PHE A 285 15.35 -13.94 -18.08
C PHE A 285 16.20 -12.66 -18.00
N LEU A 286 16.18 -11.94 -16.87
CA LEU A 286 17.06 -10.77 -16.67
C LEU A 286 18.54 -11.13 -16.74
N ARG A 287 18.93 -12.30 -16.24
CA ARG A 287 20.34 -12.73 -16.30
C ARG A 287 20.86 -12.87 -17.73
N CYS A 288 20.00 -13.30 -18.65
CA CYS A 288 20.39 -13.55 -20.04
C CYS A 288 20.14 -12.37 -20.97
N CYS A 289 19.09 -11.58 -20.70
CA CYS A 289 18.51 -10.64 -21.66
C CYS A 289 18.46 -9.18 -21.16
N ALA A 290 19.08 -8.83 -20.02
CA ALA A 290 18.98 -7.48 -19.47
C ALA A 290 19.43 -6.40 -20.48
N GLY A 291 20.55 -6.63 -21.20
CA GLY A 291 21.03 -5.72 -22.22
C GLY A 291 20.05 -5.54 -23.38
N PHE A 292 19.48 -6.66 -23.88
CA PHE A 292 18.49 -6.61 -24.95
C PHE A 292 17.23 -5.86 -24.52
N ILE A 293 16.70 -6.14 -23.32
CA ILE A 293 15.51 -5.45 -22.78
C ILE A 293 15.77 -3.96 -22.67
N THR A 294 16.93 -3.54 -22.14
CA THR A 294 17.29 -2.13 -22.02
C THR A 294 17.34 -1.45 -23.38
N PHE A 295 18.00 -2.06 -24.36
CA PHE A 295 18.06 -1.54 -25.73
C PHE A 295 16.67 -1.41 -26.33
N PHE A 296 15.85 -2.45 -26.23
CA PHE A 296 14.49 -2.45 -26.76
C PHE A 296 13.61 -1.38 -26.11
N LEU A 297 13.70 -1.17 -24.80
CA LEU A 297 12.99 -0.11 -24.10
C LEU A 297 13.40 1.30 -24.57
N ILE A 298 14.71 1.52 -24.75
CA ILE A 298 15.23 2.79 -25.27
C ILE A 298 14.64 3.04 -26.68
N MET A 299 14.61 2.03 -27.52
CA MET A 299 14.05 2.10 -28.87
C MET A 299 12.54 2.35 -28.85
N ILE A 300 11.79 1.71 -27.96
CA ILE A 300 10.33 1.93 -27.83
C ILE A 300 10.04 3.39 -27.43
N VAL A 301 10.77 3.93 -26.45
CA VAL A 301 10.56 5.32 -26.00
C VAL A 301 10.89 6.28 -27.15
N GLN A 302 12.01 6.08 -27.83
CA GLN A 302 12.41 6.90 -28.99
C GLN A 302 11.36 6.84 -30.11
N ALA A 303 10.92 5.62 -30.46
CA ALA A 303 9.89 5.42 -31.50
C ALA A 303 8.55 6.04 -31.08
N GLY A 304 8.15 5.89 -29.82
CA GLY A 304 6.92 6.48 -29.29
C GLY A 304 6.91 8.01 -29.36
N LEU A 305 8.03 8.66 -29.02
CA LEU A 305 8.16 10.12 -29.12
C LEU A 305 8.07 10.58 -30.58
N ILE A 306 8.68 9.85 -31.51
CA ILE A 306 8.62 10.16 -32.95
C ILE A 306 7.18 9.96 -33.47
N VAL A 307 6.52 8.85 -33.11
CA VAL A 307 5.13 8.58 -33.53
C VAL A 307 4.19 9.66 -33.00
N LEU A 308 4.34 10.10 -31.75
CA LEU A 308 3.55 11.20 -31.20
C LEU A 308 3.79 12.51 -31.95
N ALA A 309 5.05 12.84 -32.26
CA ALA A 309 5.37 14.03 -33.06
C ALA A 309 4.70 13.97 -34.44
N VAL A 310 4.83 12.83 -35.14
CA VAL A 310 4.20 12.65 -36.46
C VAL A 310 2.68 12.72 -36.38
N TYR A 311 2.09 12.12 -35.34
CA TYR A 311 0.64 12.15 -35.11
C TYR A 311 0.10 13.59 -34.98
N PHE A 312 0.72 14.43 -34.13
CA PHE A 312 0.32 15.82 -33.96
C PHE A 312 0.59 16.66 -35.22
N LYS A 313 1.62 16.35 -36.00
CA LYS A 313 1.83 17.00 -37.31
C LYS A 313 0.72 16.67 -38.30
N LEU A 314 0.29 15.41 -38.36
CA LEU A 314 -0.80 14.98 -39.25
C LEU A 314 -2.14 15.57 -38.82
N LEU A 315 -2.39 15.72 -37.50
CA LEU A 315 -3.60 16.42 -37.01
C LEU A 315 -3.60 17.88 -37.45
N SER A 316 -2.51 18.61 -37.24
CA SER A 316 -2.38 20.02 -37.67
C SER A 316 -2.56 20.20 -39.17
N GLN A 317 -2.06 19.28 -40.03
CA GLN A 317 -2.25 19.34 -41.48
C GLN A 317 -3.72 19.07 -41.90
N LYS A 318 -4.41 18.17 -41.18
CA LYS A 318 -5.81 17.85 -41.46
C LYS A 318 -6.75 18.98 -41.08
N GLU A 319 -6.42 19.80 -40.10
CA GLU A 319 -7.18 20.99 -39.72
C GLU A 319 -6.97 22.13 -40.72
N GLU A 320 -5.77 22.28 -41.30
CA GLU A 320 -5.52 23.25 -42.41
C GLU A 320 -6.34 22.91 -43.66
N GLU A 321 -6.57 21.64 -44.00
CA GLU A 321 -7.38 21.21 -45.15
C GLU A 321 -8.89 21.46 -44.97
N ILE A 322 -9.40 21.61 -43.73
CA ILE A 322 -10.83 21.75 -43.41
C ILE A 322 -11.23 23.25 -43.25
N GLU A 323 -10.32 24.23 -43.47
CA GLU A 323 -10.52 25.67 -43.21
C GLU A 323 -11.03 25.98 -41.77
N ALA A 324 -10.82 25.06 -40.83
CA ALA A 324 -11.04 25.31 -39.42
C ALA A 324 -9.91 26.20 -38.90
N GLU A 325 -10.22 27.14 -38.01
CA GLU A 325 -9.26 28.01 -37.35
C GLU A 325 -8.12 27.13 -36.79
N SER A 326 -6.92 27.18 -37.41
CA SER A 326 -5.83 26.27 -37.15
C SER A 326 -5.47 26.35 -35.67
N ASP A 327 -5.74 25.27 -34.93
CA ASP A 327 -5.43 25.22 -33.51
C ASP A 327 -3.90 25.15 -33.37
N THR A 328 -3.29 26.29 -33.02
CA THR A 328 -1.85 26.43 -32.83
C THR A 328 -1.31 25.46 -31.78
N THR A 329 -2.19 24.81 -31.06
CA THR A 329 -1.86 23.81 -30.01
C THR A 329 -1.29 22.54 -30.60
N ASP A 330 -1.80 22.00 -31.71
CA ASP A 330 -1.30 20.76 -32.31
C ASP A 330 0.09 20.94 -32.92
N LEU A 331 0.33 22.09 -33.56
CA LEU A 331 1.65 22.45 -34.05
C LEU A 331 2.66 22.65 -32.89
N ALA A 332 2.22 23.22 -31.76
CA ALA A 332 3.05 23.34 -30.57
C ALA A 332 3.41 21.97 -29.99
N PHE A 333 2.46 21.03 -29.88
CA PHE A 333 2.74 19.67 -29.45
C PHE A 333 3.69 18.92 -30.38
N PHE A 334 3.59 19.09 -31.69
CA PHE A 334 4.58 18.54 -32.62
C PHE A 334 6.01 19.00 -32.29
N TRP A 335 6.22 20.32 -32.09
CA TRP A 335 7.54 20.83 -31.73
C TRP A 335 8.02 20.35 -30.37
N VAL A 336 7.12 20.26 -29.39
CA VAL A 336 7.44 19.74 -28.05
C VAL A 336 7.91 18.28 -28.12
N PHE A 337 7.19 17.39 -28.80
CA PHE A 337 7.58 15.98 -28.91
C PHE A 337 8.84 15.79 -29.77
N THR A 338 9.03 16.60 -30.79
CA THR A 338 10.26 16.61 -31.59
C THR A 338 11.47 17.03 -30.74
N ALA A 339 11.35 18.10 -29.96
CA ALA A 339 12.38 18.52 -29.03
C ALA A 339 12.68 17.47 -27.97
N LEU A 340 11.63 16.84 -27.38
CA LEU A 340 11.78 15.75 -26.41
C LEU A 340 12.49 14.55 -27.02
N ALA A 341 12.19 14.17 -28.28
CA ALA A 341 12.87 13.08 -28.97
C ALA A 341 14.37 13.37 -29.18
N ALA A 342 14.69 14.61 -29.56
CA ALA A 342 16.08 15.05 -29.72
C ALA A 342 16.85 15.07 -28.37
N ILE A 343 16.23 15.64 -27.33
CA ILE A 343 16.81 15.67 -25.97
C ILE A 343 17.03 14.24 -25.45
N TRP A 344 16.06 13.34 -25.65
CA TRP A 344 16.17 11.94 -25.26
C TRP A 344 17.34 11.25 -25.96
N LEU A 345 17.49 11.44 -27.27
CA LEU A 345 18.62 10.87 -28.03
C LEU A 345 19.96 11.38 -27.51
N ILE A 346 20.12 12.70 -27.30
CA ILE A 346 21.34 13.30 -26.74
C ILE A 346 21.61 12.74 -25.36
N PHE A 347 20.59 12.61 -24.51
CA PHE A 347 20.71 12.03 -23.17
C PHE A 347 21.24 10.59 -23.21
N ILE A 348 20.70 9.73 -24.09
CA ILE A 348 21.15 8.34 -24.24
C ILE A 348 22.60 8.27 -24.70
N LEU A 349 23.00 9.10 -25.69
CA LEU A 349 24.37 9.15 -26.16
C LEU A 349 25.35 9.63 -25.07
N ALA A 350 24.97 10.66 -24.31
CA ALA A 350 25.79 11.18 -23.20
C ALA A 350 25.93 10.18 -22.04
N MET A 351 24.92 9.33 -21.81
CA MET A 351 24.88 8.40 -20.68
C MET A 351 25.21 6.95 -21.07
N CYS A 352 25.64 6.67 -22.30
CA CYS A 352 25.81 5.32 -22.84
C CYS A 352 26.67 4.42 -21.94
N ASN A 353 27.82 4.89 -21.45
CA ASN A 353 28.71 4.12 -20.59
C ASN A 353 28.10 3.82 -19.22
N ARG A 354 27.33 4.77 -18.66
CA ARG A 354 26.62 4.58 -17.38
C ARG A 354 25.45 3.61 -17.51
N ILE A 355 24.77 3.62 -18.68
CA ILE A 355 23.73 2.64 -19.01
C ILE A 355 24.34 1.23 -19.09
N ARG A 356 25.47 1.07 -19.76
CA ARG A 356 26.18 -0.23 -19.85
C ARG A 356 26.58 -0.76 -18.46
N LEU A 357 27.10 0.11 -17.59
CA LEU A 357 27.41 -0.25 -16.19
C LEU A 357 26.15 -0.71 -15.43
N ALA A 358 25.03 0.02 -15.58
CA ALA A 358 23.78 -0.34 -14.91
C ALA A 358 23.23 -1.68 -15.41
N VAL A 359 23.36 -1.97 -16.71
CA VAL A 359 23.00 -3.28 -17.28
C VAL A 359 23.90 -4.38 -16.69
N ALA A 360 25.22 -4.19 -16.66
CA ALA A 360 26.15 -5.15 -16.08
C ALA A 360 25.86 -5.42 -14.59
N LEU A 361 25.55 -4.37 -13.81
CA LEU A 361 25.13 -4.52 -12.41
C LEU A 361 23.80 -5.26 -12.27
N THR A 362 22.87 -5.07 -13.20
CA THR A 362 21.60 -5.83 -13.26
C THR A 362 21.86 -7.33 -13.49
N GLU A 363 22.77 -7.68 -14.41
CA GLU A 363 23.19 -9.04 -14.67
C GLU A 363 23.87 -9.65 -13.44
N VAL A 364 24.78 -8.93 -12.78
CA VAL A 364 25.45 -9.38 -11.54
C VAL A 364 24.44 -9.55 -10.40
N THR A 365 23.47 -8.65 -10.28
CA THR A 365 22.37 -8.78 -9.28
C THR A 365 21.55 -10.04 -9.53
N SER A 366 21.22 -10.32 -10.78
CA SER A 366 20.51 -11.54 -11.15
C SER A 366 21.34 -12.80 -10.89
N LYS A 367 22.67 -12.77 -11.14
CA LYS A 367 23.62 -13.85 -10.79
C LYS A 367 23.64 -14.08 -9.27
N TYR A 368 23.68 -13.01 -8.46
CA TYR A 368 23.61 -13.11 -7.01
C TYR A 368 22.33 -13.83 -6.56
N ILE A 369 21.17 -13.38 -7.03
CA ILE A 369 19.88 -13.97 -6.65
C ILE A 369 19.82 -15.45 -7.04
N HIS A 370 20.31 -15.79 -8.24
CA HIS A 370 20.33 -17.17 -8.70
C HIS A 370 21.30 -18.06 -7.90
N LYS A 371 22.49 -17.56 -7.60
CA LYS A 371 23.49 -18.28 -6.82
C LYS A 371 23.07 -18.48 -5.36
N THR A 372 22.41 -17.47 -4.80
CA THR A 372 21.90 -17.44 -3.42
C THR A 372 20.37 -17.59 -3.44
N TRP A 373 19.85 -18.57 -4.16
CA TRP A 373 18.41 -18.74 -4.43
C TRP A 373 17.52 -18.69 -3.18
N CYS A 374 18.03 -19.14 -2.02
CA CYS A 374 17.31 -19.06 -0.75
C CYS A 374 16.97 -17.61 -0.34
N ILE A 375 17.62 -16.57 -0.91
CA ILE A 375 17.31 -15.17 -0.61
C ILE A 375 15.87 -14.83 -1.03
N VAL A 376 15.32 -15.49 -2.04
CA VAL A 376 13.98 -15.24 -2.53
C VAL A 376 12.90 -15.62 -1.50
N PHE A 377 13.21 -16.52 -0.57
CA PHE A 377 12.28 -16.87 0.53
C PHE A 377 12.30 -15.86 1.69
N VAL A 378 13.34 -15.05 1.81
CA VAL A 378 13.48 -14.09 2.91
C VAL A 378 12.35 -13.06 2.94
N PRO A 379 11.93 -12.43 1.82
CA PRO A 379 10.77 -11.53 1.83
C PRO A 379 9.47 -12.19 2.27
N PHE A 380 9.27 -13.48 1.91
CA PHE A 380 8.08 -14.21 2.33
C PHE A 380 8.07 -14.43 3.84
N LEU A 381 9.23 -14.73 4.42
CA LEU A 381 9.38 -14.82 5.88
C LEU A 381 8.97 -13.48 6.54
N PHE A 382 9.50 -12.36 6.05
CA PHE A 382 9.15 -11.03 6.59
C PHE A 382 7.69 -10.65 6.31
N PHE A 383 7.14 -11.06 5.16
CA PHE A 383 5.73 -10.85 4.85
C PHE A 383 4.82 -11.64 5.80
N VAL A 384 5.15 -12.89 6.11
CA VAL A 384 4.42 -13.68 7.12
C VAL A 384 4.52 -13.04 8.50
N ILE A 385 5.71 -12.58 8.91
CA ILE A 385 5.90 -11.85 10.17
C ILE A 385 5.03 -10.59 10.20
N LEU A 386 4.98 -9.85 9.09
CA LEU A 386 4.13 -8.65 8.96
C LEU A 386 2.64 -8.99 9.09
N ILE A 387 2.17 -10.07 8.43
CA ILE A 387 0.77 -10.52 8.54
C ILE A 387 0.43 -10.91 9.99
N ILE A 388 1.30 -11.67 10.65
CA ILE A 388 1.10 -12.05 12.05
C ILE A 388 1.04 -10.80 12.94
N TRP A 389 1.94 -9.84 12.69
CA TRP A 389 1.94 -8.56 13.40
C TRP A 389 0.64 -7.79 13.18
N LEU A 390 0.18 -7.65 11.93
CA LEU A 390 -1.06 -6.94 11.60
C LEU A 390 -2.29 -7.63 12.19
N ALA A 391 -2.35 -8.95 12.14
CA ALA A 391 -3.42 -9.72 12.76
C ALA A 391 -3.48 -9.49 14.28
N TYR A 392 -2.34 -9.59 14.96
CA TYR A 392 -2.22 -9.26 16.37
C TYR A 392 -2.67 -7.82 16.64
N TRP A 393 -2.19 -6.86 15.85
CA TRP A 393 -2.50 -5.45 16.01
C TRP A 393 -4.01 -5.17 15.86
N ILE A 394 -4.66 -5.76 14.85
CA ILE A 394 -6.12 -5.63 14.63
C ILE A 394 -6.89 -6.22 15.82
N VAL A 395 -6.54 -7.41 16.26
CA VAL A 395 -7.19 -8.06 17.41
C VAL A 395 -7.07 -7.16 18.65
N MET A 396 -5.87 -6.64 18.93
CA MET A 396 -5.65 -5.75 20.07
C MET A 396 -6.39 -4.44 19.95
N LEU A 397 -6.47 -3.86 18.73
CA LEU A 397 -7.24 -2.66 18.46
C LEU A 397 -8.72 -2.86 18.82
N VAL A 398 -9.30 -4.00 18.44
CA VAL A 398 -10.69 -4.37 18.76
C VAL A 398 -10.90 -4.50 20.29
N PHE A 399 -10.00 -5.19 20.98
CA PHE A 399 -10.07 -5.31 22.43
C PHE A 399 -9.94 -3.96 23.13
N LEU A 400 -9.02 -3.12 22.69
CA LEU A 400 -8.79 -1.80 23.27
C LEU A 400 -9.98 -0.87 23.01
N TYR A 401 -10.53 -0.88 21.79
CA TYR A 401 -11.73 -0.10 21.44
C TYR A 401 -12.93 -0.52 22.31
N THR A 402 -13.15 -1.81 22.50
CA THR A 402 -14.27 -2.34 23.30
C THR A 402 -14.04 -2.28 24.81
N SER A 403 -12.88 -1.78 25.26
CA SER A 403 -12.61 -1.50 26.68
C SER A 403 -13.25 -0.20 27.17
N GLY A 404 -13.76 0.67 26.26
CA GLY A 404 -14.49 1.88 26.57
C GLY A 404 -15.86 1.58 27.19
N LYS A 405 -16.53 2.63 27.66
CA LYS A 405 -17.91 2.54 28.14
C LYS A 405 -18.83 2.44 26.94
N PHE A 406 -19.74 1.45 26.96
CA PHE A 406 -20.74 1.31 25.92
C PHE A 406 -21.71 2.50 25.95
N ASP A 407 -21.85 3.23 24.84
CA ASP A 407 -22.78 4.35 24.68
C ASP A 407 -24.15 3.82 24.24
N LYS A 408 -25.07 3.72 25.20
CA LYS A 408 -26.46 3.29 24.95
C LYS A 408 -27.33 4.34 24.26
N ASN A 409 -26.87 5.61 24.21
CA ASN A 409 -27.65 6.73 23.65
C ASN A 409 -27.33 6.99 22.17
N SER A 410 -26.44 6.23 21.57
CA SER A 410 -26.13 6.40 20.16
C SER A 410 -27.25 5.78 19.30
N THR A 411 -27.81 6.59 18.41
CA THR A 411 -28.75 6.15 17.35
C THR A 411 -28.07 5.27 16.29
N LYS A 412 -26.89 4.74 16.60
CA LYS A 412 -26.08 3.93 15.66
C LYS A 412 -26.41 2.46 15.80
N ILE A 413 -26.59 1.80 14.69
CA ILE A 413 -26.82 0.34 14.58
C ILE A 413 -25.64 -0.47 15.11
N PHE A 414 -24.42 0.11 15.04
CA PHE A 414 -23.20 -0.51 15.53
C PHE A 414 -22.85 0.01 16.92
N ALA A 415 -22.29 -0.86 17.74
CA ALA A 415 -21.80 -0.50 19.06
C ALA A 415 -20.88 0.73 19.01
N SER A 416 -21.20 1.74 19.80
CA SER A 416 -20.37 2.93 20.01
C SER A 416 -19.82 2.88 21.43
N PHE A 417 -18.51 3.14 21.57
CA PHE A 417 -17.83 3.14 22.86
C PHE A 417 -17.25 4.51 23.13
N GLU A 418 -17.54 5.05 24.30
CA GLU A 418 -16.89 6.26 24.81
C GLU A 418 -15.59 5.87 25.50
N MET A 419 -14.49 6.51 25.11
CA MET A 419 -13.18 6.27 25.70
C MET A 419 -12.89 7.31 26.78
N ASP A 420 -12.47 6.85 27.96
CA ASP A 420 -11.89 7.72 28.98
C ASP A 420 -10.53 8.25 28.45
N GLU A 421 -10.05 9.44 28.89
CA GLU A 421 -8.78 10.05 28.43
C GLU A 421 -7.59 9.09 28.46
N LYS A 422 -7.45 8.28 29.51
CA LYS A 422 -6.35 7.30 29.63
C LYS A 422 -6.42 6.22 28.58
N LEU A 423 -7.63 5.78 28.25
CA LEU A 423 -7.86 4.78 27.21
C LEU A 423 -7.58 5.38 25.83
N GLU A 424 -7.94 6.63 25.61
CA GLU A 424 -7.66 7.36 24.38
C GLU A 424 -6.16 7.49 24.14
N TYR A 425 -5.34 7.82 25.15
CA TYR A 425 -3.88 7.80 25.03
C TYR A 425 -3.35 6.42 24.68
N GLY A 426 -3.88 5.36 25.32
CA GLY A 426 -3.51 3.97 25.00
C GLY A 426 -3.86 3.57 23.58
N PHE A 427 -5.02 4.03 23.07
CA PHE A 427 -5.46 3.82 21.71
C PHE A 427 -4.54 4.50 20.69
N TRP A 428 -4.21 5.79 20.89
CA TRP A 428 -3.29 6.52 20.02
C TRP A 428 -1.87 5.93 20.07
N PHE A 429 -1.41 5.53 21.23
CA PHE A 429 -0.14 4.81 21.37
C PHE A 429 -0.14 3.52 20.54
N HIS A 430 -1.22 2.75 20.59
CA HIS A 430 -1.35 1.51 19.81
C HIS A 430 -1.34 1.79 18.28
N ILE A 431 -1.93 2.91 17.83
CA ILE A 431 -1.83 3.36 16.43
C ILE A 431 -0.38 3.69 16.05
N VAL A 432 0.36 4.40 16.91
CA VAL A 432 1.79 4.69 16.68
C VAL A 432 2.60 3.40 16.54
N MET A 433 2.30 2.38 17.37
CA MET A 433 2.99 1.10 17.32
C MET A 433 2.79 0.34 16.01
N LEU A 434 1.68 0.56 15.29
CA LEU A 434 1.49 0.01 13.94
C LEU A 434 2.62 0.45 13.01
N PHE A 435 2.85 1.76 12.93
CA PHE A 435 3.88 2.33 12.06
C PHE A 435 5.28 1.96 12.52
N TYR A 436 5.50 1.95 13.84
CA TYR A 436 6.80 1.71 14.42
C TYR A 436 7.30 0.27 14.18
N ILE A 437 6.51 -0.73 14.53
CA ILE A 437 6.92 -2.14 14.35
C ILE A 437 6.97 -2.50 12.86
N THR A 438 6.04 -1.99 12.05
CA THR A 438 6.07 -2.20 10.59
C THR A 438 7.36 -1.64 9.98
N ALA A 439 7.78 -0.42 10.37
CA ALA A 439 9.02 0.17 9.90
C ALA A 439 10.27 -0.62 10.34
N ILE A 440 10.27 -1.20 11.55
CA ILE A 440 11.37 -2.04 12.04
C ILE A 440 11.46 -3.34 11.23
N ILE A 441 10.34 -4.00 10.96
CA ILE A 441 10.29 -5.23 10.12
C ILE A 441 10.85 -4.92 8.73
N GLU A 442 10.46 -3.79 8.14
CA GLU A 442 10.93 -3.33 6.83
C GLU A 442 12.45 -3.03 6.84
N ALA A 443 12.93 -2.27 7.83
CA ALA A 443 14.35 -1.94 8.00
C ALA A 443 15.21 -3.20 8.14
N TYR A 444 14.76 -4.15 8.95
CA TYR A 444 15.47 -5.40 9.17
C TYR A 444 15.54 -6.26 7.90
N SER A 445 14.45 -6.34 7.13
CA SER A 445 14.42 -7.06 5.86
C SER A 445 15.40 -6.45 4.85
N GLN A 446 15.41 -5.13 4.70
CA GLN A 446 16.34 -4.40 3.82
C GLN A 446 17.79 -4.64 4.22
N PHE A 447 18.10 -4.62 5.51
CA PHE A 447 19.45 -4.92 6.00
C PHE A 447 19.89 -6.34 5.65
N VAL A 448 19.02 -7.34 5.79
CA VAL A 448 19.34 -8.74 5.45
C VAL A 448 19.66 -8.88 3.97
N TYR A 449 18.87 -8.26 3.06
CA TYR A 449 19.15 -8.29 1.63
C TYR A 449 20.48 -7.61 1.30
N ALA A 450 20.71 -6.41 1.85
CA ALA A 450 21.93 -5.64 1.63
C ALA A 450 23.16 -6.38 2.15
N SER A 451 23.12 -6.86 3.39
CA SER A 451 24.25 -7.55 4.03
C SER A 451 24.61 -8.85 3.29
N SER A 452 23.60 -9.61 2.89
CA SER A 452 23.81 -10.86 2.12
C SER A 452 24.47 -10.59 0.77
N ALA A 453 24.04 -9.53 0.05
CA ALA A 453 24.63 -9.13 -1.23
C ALA A 453 26.08 -8.66 -1.07
N CYS A 454 26.36 -7.85 -0.02
CA CYS A 454 27.72 -7.41 0.26
C CYS A 454 28.66 -8.59 0.61
N ILE A 455 28.23 -9.52 1.44
CA ILE A 455 29.01 -10.73 1.78
C ILE A 455 29.29 -11.55 0.53
N TRP A 456 28.29 -11.75 -0.32
CA TRP A 456 28.44 -12.50 -1.56
C TRP A 456 29.41 -11.84 -2.54
N TYR A 457 29.35 -10.50 -2.71
CA TYR A 457 30.23 -9.76 -3.61
C TYR A 457 31.72 -10.00 -3.31
N PHE A 458 32.13 -9.86 -2.07
CA PHE A 458 33.53 -9.97 -1.68
C PHE A 458 34.03 -11.41 -1.48
N ASN A 459 33.14 -12.39 -1.39
CA ASN A 459 33.49 -13.80 -1.24
C ASN A 459 33.38 -14.60 -2.57
N TYR A 460 32.99 -13.94 -3.66
CA TYR A 460 32.75 -14.62 -4.93
C TYR A 460 33.96 -15.40 -5.44
N GLU A 461 35.16 -14.81 -5.41
CA GLU A 461 36.41 -15.45 -5.87
C GLU A 461 36.92 -16.52 -4.91
N LYS A 462 36.64 -16.39 -3.62
CA LYS A 462 37.16 -17.32 -2.61
C LYS A 462 36.46 -18.66 -2.58
N GLY A 463 35.33 -18.83 -3.29
CA GLY A 463 34.55 -20.07 -3.34
C GLY A 463 33.96 -20.53 -2.00
N THR A 464 34.24 -19.81 -0.92
CA THR A 464 33.78 -20.11 0.44
C THR A 464 32.45 -19.38 0.71
N GLU A 465 31.38 -19.95 0.23
CA GLU A 465 30.04 -19.46 0.53
C GLU A 465 29.63 -19.91 1.95
N ASN A 466 30.04 -19.19 2.93
CA ASN A 466 29.61 -19.42 4.32
C ASN A 466 28.24 -18.74 4.58
N HIS A 467 27.16 -19.33 4.09
CA HIS A 467 25.76 -19.00 4.41
C HIS A 467 25.49 -17.48 4.58
N PRO A 468 25.58 -16.65 3.51
CA PRO A 468 25.54 -15.19 3.63
C PRO A 468 24.25 -14.69 4.26
N ILE A 469 23.12 -15.39 4.03
CA ILE A 469 21.82 -15.05 4.57
C ILE A 469 21.81 -15.24 6.11
N ALA A 470 22.23 -16.40 6.61
CA ALA A 470 22.25 -16.68 8.04
C ALA A 470 23.18 -15.72 8.80
N LYS A 471 24.36 -15.42 8.23
CA LYS A 471 25.28 -14.40 8.77
C LYS A 471 24.61 -13.02 8.83
N SER A 472 23.84 -12.65 7.80
CA SER A 472 23.16 -11.36 7.75
C SER A 472 22.07 -11.25 8.83
N PHE A 473 21.30 -12.30 9.04
CA PHE A 473 20.36 -12.38 10.17
C PHE A 473 21.08 -12.23 11.51
N HIS A 474 22.13 -12.98 11.74
CA HIS A 474 22.91 -12.89 12.98
C HIS A 474 23.48 -11.50 13.22
N ARG A 475 24.10 -10.89 12.19
CA ARG A 475 24.66 -9.53 12.26
C ARG A 475 23.62 -8.49 12.60
N GLY A 476 22.42 -8.57 11.96
CA GLY A 476 21.30 -7.66 12.20
C GLY A 476 20.82 -7.69 13.65
N VAL A 477 20.56 -8.87 14.21
CA VAL A 477 20.08 -9.01 15.60
C VAL A 477 21.18 -8.68 16.60
N ARG A 478 22.38 -9.23 16.41
CA ARG A 478 23.43 -9.19 17.43
C ARG A 478 24.12 -7.84 17.55
N TYR A 479 24.39 -7.17 16.43
CA TYR A 479 25.25 -5.99 16.42
C TYR A 479 24.54 -4.71 15.99
N HIS A 480 23.54 -4.79 15.10
CA HIS A 480 23.02 -3.61 14.40
C HIS A 480 21.55 -3.34 14.64
N PHE A 481 20.89 -4.10 15.51
CA PHE A 481 19.45 -3.92 15.78
C PHE A 481 19.13 -2.49 16.23
N GLY A 482 19.94 -1.88 17.10
CA GLY A 482 19.77 -0.50 17.53
C GLY A 482 19.84 0.52 16.39
N SER A 483 20.79 0.35 15.45
CA SER A 483 20.92 1.22 14.31
C SER A 483 19.73 1.09 13.33
N LEU A 484 19.19 -0.13 13.17
CA LEU A 484 18.00 -0.37 12.35
C LEU A 484 16.75 0.26 13.00
N VAL A 485 16.59 0.10 14.30
CA VAL A 485 15.51 0.74 15.08
C VAL A 485 15.58 2.26 14.98
N PHE A 486 16.78 2.86 15.04
CA PHE A 486 16.96 4.30 14.91
C PHE A 486 16.40 4.82 13.58
N GLY A 487 16.80 4.23 12.46
CA GLY A 487 16.31 4.61 11.13
C GLY A 487 14.81 4.35 10.98
N ALA A 488 14.32 3.23 11.49
CA ALA A 488 12.90 2.88 11.47
C ALA A 488 12.04 3.88 12.27
N THR A 489 12.55 4.38 13.41
CA THR A 489 11.86 5.36 14.25
C THR A 489 11.55 6.64 13.47
N ILE A 490 12.50 7.16 12.69
CA ILE A 490 12.31 8.36 11.89
C ILE A 490 11.18 8.16 10.86
N ILE A 491 11.18 7.04 10.14
CA ILE A 491 10.13 6.70 9.16
C ILE A 491 8.78 6.55 9.84
N ALA A 492 8.73 5.86 10.99
CA ALA A 492 7.51 5.67 11.74
C ALA A 492 6.85 6.97 12.16
N ILE A 493 7.65 7.93 12.65
CA ILE A 493 7.17 9.27 13.03
C ILE A 493 6.59 9.99 11.81
N ILE A 494 7.27 9.98 10.66
CA ILE A 494 6.79 10.66 9.45
C ILE A 494 5.48 10.01 8.96
N ARG A 495 5.41 8.68 8.89
CA ARG A 495 4.21 7.94 8.47
C ARG A 495 3.04 8.18 9.42
N PHE A 496 3.29 8.22 10.73
CA PHE A 496 2.27 8.58 11.72
C PHE A 496 1.77 10.02 11.54
N LEU A 497 2.67 10.99 11.31
CA LEU A 497 2.27 12.38 11.04
C LEU A 497 1.42 12.49 9.75
N MET A 498 1.76 11.76 8.69
CA MET A 498 0.94 11.71 7.46
C MET A 498 -0.46 11.18 7.75
N PHE A 499 -0.57 10.11 8.53
CA PHE A 499 -1.85 9.51 8.94
C PHE A 499 -2.66 10.50 9.80
N PHE A 500 -2.03 11.17 10.75
CA PHE A 500 -2.67 12.15 11.63
C PHE A 500 -3.21 13.36 10.87
N VAL A 501 -2.42 13.89 9.93
CA VAL A 501 -2.83 14.99 9.03
C VAL A 501 -4.05 14.58 8.19
N GLU A 502 -4.12 13.35 7.69
CA GLU A 502 -5.27 12.87 6.93
C GLU A 502 -6.55 12.77 7.78
N ILE A 503 -6.44 12.36 9.05
CA ILE A 503 -7.57 12.34 9.98
C ILE A 503 -8.09 13.76 10.24
N ILE A 504 -7.18 14.72 10.53
CA ILE A 504 -7.55 16.10 10.76
C ILE A 504 -8.25 16.68 9.53
N LYS A 505 -7.70 16.45 8.34
CA LYS A 505 -8.28 16.89 7.08
C LYS A 505 -9.71 16.39 6.92
N LYS A 506 -9.96 15.09 7.09
CA LYS A 506 -11.30 14.50 7.01
C LYS A 506 -12.27 15.05 8.06
N LYS A 507 -11.79 15.32 9.27
CA LYS A 507 -12.61 15.90 10.35
C LYS A 507 -13.00 17.33 10.03
N LEU A 508 -12.08 18.15 9.51
CA LEU A 508 -12.32 19.52 9.10
C LEU A 508 -13.22 19.63 7.86
N GLU A 509 -13.06 18.74 6.87
CA GLU A 509 -13.93 18.70 5.68
C GLU A 509 -15.41 18.47 6.05
N LYS A 510 -15.69 17.75 7.13
CA LYS A 510 -17.05 17.56 7.66
C LYS A 510 -17.59 18.77 8.43
N SER A 511 -16.71 19.58 9.03
CA SER A 511 -17.09 20.70 9.94
C SER A 511 -17.19 22.05 9.25
N VAL A 512 -16.53 22.24 8.09
CA VAL A 512 -16.37 23.54 7.43
C VAL A 512 -17.21 23.62 6.18
N GLY A 513 -17.92 24.76 5.98
CA GLY A 513 -18.77 25.01 4.81
C GLY A 513 -18.01 24.96 3.47
N LYS A 514 -18.73 24.71 2.36
CA LYS A 514 -18.16 24.41 1.03
C LYS A 514 -17.13 25.43 0.49
N THR A 515 -17.21 26.70 0.83
CA THR A 515 -16.33 27.74 0.28
C THR A 515 -15.01 27.87 1.05
N GLN A 516 -15.03 27.82 2.36
CA GLN A 516 -13.81 27.83 3.20
C GLN A 516 -13.07 26.49 3.12
N GLY A 517 -13.78 25.39 2.88
CA GLY A 517 -13.21 24.05 2.73
C GLY A 517 -12.19 23.91 1.59
N LYS A 518 -12.30 24.69 0.50
CA LYS A 518 -11.34 24.64 -0.63
C LYS A 518 -9.95 25.11 -0.24
N CYS A 519 -9.84 26.21 0.52
CA CYS A 519 -8.55 26.76 0.96
C CYS A 519 -7.85 25.82 1.95
N PHE A 520 -8.58 25.30 2.94
CA PHE A 520 -8.04 24.31 3.88
C PHE A 520 -7.59 23.02 3.17
N LYS A 521 -8.36 22.55 2.20
CA LYS A 521 -7.98 21.37 1.40
C LYS A 521 -6.65 21.56 0.68
N CYS A 522 -6.40 22.75 0.13
CA CYS A 522 -5.14 23.08 -0.53
C CYS A 522 -3.96 23.06 0.45
N ILE A 523 -4.11 23.69 1.64
CA ILE A 523 -3.07 23.70 2.68
C ILE A 523 -2.72 22.29 3.14
N PHE A 524 -3.73 21.46 3.46
CA PHE A 524 -3.49 20.08 3.87
C PHE A 524 -2.87 19.22 2.75
N CYS A 525 -3.23 19.48 1.49
CA CYS A 525 -2.61 18.84 0.33
C CYS A 525 -1.11 19.19 0.25
N CYS A 526 -0.75 20.46 0.45
CA CYS A 526 0.66 20.90 0.48
C CYS A 526 1.43 20.24 1.64
N ILE A 527 0.86 20.22 2.85
CA ILE A 527 1.49 19.56 4.02
C ILE A 527 1.70 18.08 3.74
N GLN A 528 0.70 17.40 3.20
CA GLN A 528 0.76 15.97 2.88
C GLN A 528 1.77 15.68 1.78
N CYS A 529 1.88 16.55 0.76
CA CYS A 529 2.91 16.48 -0.27
C CYS A 529 4.31 16.64 0.33
N CYS A 530 4.54 17.63 1.19
CA CYS A 530 5.82 17.84 1.87
C CYS A 530 6.21 16.64 2.73
N LEU A 531 5.28 16.13 3.56
CA LEU A 531 5.53 14.93 4.37
C LEU A 531 5.82 13.70 3.50
N GLY A 532 5.10 13.55 2.38
CA GLY A 532 5.35 12.49 1.41
C GLY A 532 6.74 12.57 0.78
N CYS A 533 7.20 13.77 0.44
CA CYS A 533 8.58 14.01 -0.03
C CYS A 533 9.60 13.67 1.07
N CYS A 534 9.38 14.13 2.30
CA CYS A 534 10.25 13.80 3.44
C CYS A 534 10.34 12.30 3.68
N ASN A 535 9.20 11.58 3.60
CA ASN A 535 9.17 10.13 3.76
C ASN A 535 10.05 9.43 2.71
N LYS A 536 9.89 9.80 1.43
CA LYS A 536 10.69 9.22 0.33
C LYS A 536 12.19 9.50 0.48
N ILE A 537 12.56 10.73 0.89
CA ILE A 537 13.96 11.11 1.14
C ILE A 537 14.52 10.27 2.30
N MET A 538 13.77 10.10 3.39
CA MET A 538 14.23 9.31 4.53
C MET A 538 14.30 7.81 4.22
N GLU A 539 13.36 7.27 3.45
CA GLU A 539 13.43 5.87 2.96
C GLU A 539 14.69 5.65 2.11
N PHE A 540 15.02 6.61 1.25
CA PHE A 540 16.25 6.58 0.45
C PHE A 540 17.51 6.61 1.34
N ILE A 541 17.60 7.58 2.26
CA ILE A 541 18.75 7.71 3.17
C ILE A 541 18.91 6.45 4.04
N ASN A 542 17.82 5.94 4.61
CA ASN A 542 17.85 4.74 5.46
C ASN A 542 18.35 3.52 4.70
N LYS A 543 17.83 3.28 3.49
CA LYS A 543 18.26 2.16 2.65
C LYS A 543 19.77 2.17 2.43
N HIS A 544 20.35 3.30 2.07
CA HIS A 544 21.78 3.43 1.82
C HIS A 544 22.61 3.42 3.12
N ALA A 545 22.06 3.93 4.24
CA ALA A 545 22.67 3.78 5.56
C ALA A 545 22.75 2.30 5.98
N TYR A 546 21.69 1.51 5.78
CA TYR A 546 21.69 0.08 6.10
C TYR A 546 22.73 -0.71 5.28
N ILE A 547 22.95 -0.31 4.03
CA ILE A 547 24.00 -0.90 3.20
C ILE A 547 25.40 -0.59 3.80
N GLN A 548 25.65 0.65 4.21
CA GLN A 548 26.92 1.04 4.83
C GLN A 548 27.12 0.36 6.20
N ILE A 549 26.07 0.23 7.00
CA ILE A 549 26.09 -0.56 8.25
C ILE A 549 26.47 -2.01 7.97
N ALA A 550 25.92 -2.60 6.90
CA ALA A 550 26.23 -3.96 6.50
C ALA A 550 27.72 -4.12 6.11
N LEU A 551 28.31 -3.14 5.40
CA LEU A 551 29.70 -3.13 4.98
C LEU A 551 30.64 -2.84 6.14
N LYS A 552 30.42 -1.76 6.90
CA LYS A 552 31.39 -1.18 7.81
C LYS A 552 31.09 -1.40 9.29
N GLY A 553 29.86 -1.71 9.66
CA GLY A 553 29.47 -1.90 11.05
C GLY A 553 29.39 -0.62 11.88
N ASP A 554 29.26 0.55 11.25
CA ASP A 554 29.19 1.86 11.89
C ASP A 554 27.81 2.15 12.50
N SER A 555 27.71 3.25 13.28
CA SER A 555 26.44 3.76 13.78
C SER A 555 25.59 4.30 12.64
N PHE A 556 24.25 4.39 12.84
CA PHE A 556 23.33 4.84 11.81
C PHE A 556 23.71 6.20 11.21
N CYS A 557 23.99 7.22 12.05
CA CYS A 557 24.29 8.57 11.57
C CYS A 557 25.56 8.62 10.74
N THR A 558 26.61 7.91 11.16
CA THR A 558 27.87 7.82 10.42
C THR A 558 27.65 7.12 9.08
N ALA A 559 26.96 5.98 9.10
CA ALA A 559 26.66 5.20 7.91
C ALA A 559 25.78 5.98 6.91
N ALA A 560 24.80 6.75 7.39
CA ALA A 560 23.97 7.60 6.56
C ALA A 560 24.77 8.70 5.87
N PHE A 561 25.65 9.37 6.61
CA PHE A 561 26.52 10.40 6.06
C PHE A 561 27.48 9.85 5.00
N GLU A 562 28.14 8.74 5.29
CA GLU A 562 29.09 8.11 4.36
C GLU A 562 28.41 7.53 3.12
N GLY A 563 27.25 6.87 3.29
CA GLY A 563 26.45 6.35 2.19
C GLY A 563 25.97 7.45 1.26
N PHE A 564 25.48 8.55 1.81
CA PHE A 564 25.08 9.72 1.04
C PHE A 564 26.26 10.39 0.33
N GLY A 565 27.41 10.49 1.02
CA GLY A 565 28.64 10.99 0.43
C GLY A 565 29.13 10.16 -0.76
N LEU A 566 29.07 8.84 -0.67
CA LEU A 566 29.43 7.94 -1.77
C LEU A 566 28.49 8.15 -2.99
N ILE A 567 27.20 8.31 -2.74
CA ILE A 567 26.20 8.58 -3.80
C ILE A 567 26.48 9.92 -4.48
N ILE A 568 26.73 11.00 -3.73
CA ILE A 568 27.00 12.32 -4.30
C ILE A 568 28.25 12.29 -5.20
N ARG A 569 29.32 11.65 -4.73
CA ARG A 569 30.56 11.52 -5.54
C ARG A 569 30.33 10.73 -6.83
N ASN A 570 29.39 9.81 -6.83
CA ASN A 570 29.09 8.91 -7.95
C ASN A 570 27.65 9.08 -8.48
N LEU A 571 27.10 10.30 -8.42
CA LEU A 571 25.68 10.56 -8.69
C LEU A 571 25.20 10.02 -10.05
N GLY A 572 26.02 10.17 -11.10
CA GLY A 572 25.66 9.70 -12.43
C GLY A 572 25.54 8.16 -12.53
N ARG A 573 26.40 7.41 -11.83
CA ARG A 573 26.35 5.94 -11.80
C ARG A 573 25.12 5.46 -10.99
N PHE A 574 24.88 6.06 -9.82
CA PHE A 574 23.71 5.74 -8.98
C PHE A 574 22.40 6.08 -9.64
N SER A 575 22.27 7.26 -10.28
CA SER A 575 21.02 7.67 -10.91
C SER A 575 20.64 6.76 -12.08
N MET A 576 21.62 6.34 -12.89
CA MET A 576 21.35 5.40 -13.99
C MET A 576 20.98 4.00 -13.50
N LEU A 577 21.65 3.50 -12.44
CA LEU A 577 21.25 2.22 -11.84
C LEU A 577 19.84 2.29 -11.25
N ALA A 578 19.51 3.36 -10.52
CA ALA A 578 18.17 3.55 -9.95
C ALA A 578 17.09 3.63 -11.04
N LEU A 579 17.38 4.33 -12.15
CA LEU A 579 16.44 4.42 -13.29
C LEU A 579 16.23 3.05 -13.94
N ILE A 580 17.29 2.38 -14.35
CA ILE A 580 17.22 1.09 -15.05
C ILE A 580 16.70 0.00 -14.11
N GLY A 581 17.17 -0.07 -12.87
CA GLY A 581 16.70 -1.00 -11.87
C GLY A 581 15.22 -0.78 -11.51
N GLY A 582 14.77 0.48 -11.46
CA GLY A 582 13.36 0.85 -11.28
C GLY A 582 12.48 0.38 -12.42
N ILE A 583 12.94 0.54 -13.68
CA ILE A 583 12.21 0.05 -14.86
C ILE A 583 12.11 -1.48 -14.84
N PHE A 584 13.21 -2.19 -14.57
CA PHE A 584 13.18 -3.65 -14.45
C PHE A 584 12.27 -4.12 -13.32
N SER A 585 12.27 -3.43 -12.18
CA SER A 585 11.38 -3.74 -11.07
C SER A 585 9.90 -3.55 -11.45
N LEU A 586 9.58 -2.51 -12.21
CA LEU A 586 8.23 -2.26 -12.71
C LEU A 586 7.81 -3.36 -13.70
N ILE A 587 8.64 -3.65 -14.69
CA ILE A 587 8.37 -4.69 -15.70
C ILE A 587 8.18 -6.06 -15.02
N GLY A 588 9.05 -6.41 -14.07
CA GLY A 588 8.95 -7.66 -13.32
C GLY A 588 7.65 -7.75 -12.51
N THR A 589 7.27 -6.67 -11.84
CA THR A 589 6.01 -6.61 -11.11
C THR A 589 4.81 -6.79 -12.05
N LEU A 590 4.79 -6.09 -13.19
CA LEU A 590 3.73 -6.21 -14.19
C LEU A 590 3.70 -7.61 -14.82
N PHE A 591 4.85 -8.18 -15.15
CA PHE A 591 4.96 -9.53 -15.70
C PHE A 591 4.36 -10.59 -14.76
N ILE A 592 4.69 -10.51 -13.45
CA ILE A 592 4.15 -11.42 -12.45
C ILE A 592 2.65 -11.19 -12.26
N THR A 593 2.19 -9.94 -12.23
CA THR A 593 0.78 -9.59 -12.08
C THR A 593 -0.07 -10.12 -13.23
N VAL A 594 0.30 -9.76 -14.46
CA VAL A 594 -0.43 -10.16 -15.67
C VAL A 594 -0.35 -11.67 -15.87
N GLY A 595 0.82 -12.27 -15.66
CA GLY A 595 0.99 -13.72 -15.72
C GLY A 595 0.10 -14.44 -14.71
N SER A 596 -0.01 -13.92 -13.48
CA SER A 596 -0.92 -14.47 -12.46
C SER A 596 -2.39 -14.36 -12.86
N CYS A 597 -2.82 -13.23 -13.44
CA CYS A 597 -4.17 -13.07 -13.98
C CYS A 597 -4.46 -14.08 -15.09
N ILE A 598 -3.53 -14.24 -16.05
CA ILE A 598 -3.70 -15.15 -17.20
C ILE A 598 -3.80 -16.59 -16.72
N ILE A 599 -2.87 -17.05 -15.89
CA ILE A 599 -2.87 -18.43 -15.36
C ILE A 599 -4.15 -18.66 -14.54
N GLY A 600 -4.51 -17.72 -13.66
CA GLY A 600 -5.73 -17.80 -12.86
C GLY A 600 -6.99 -17.86 -13.71
N TYR A 601 -7.09 -16.99 -14.73
CA TYR A 601 -8.22 -17.00 -15.67
C TYR A 601 -8.37 -18.34 -16.38
N PHE A 602 -7.29 -18.88 -16.96
CA PHE A 602 -7.34 -20.19 -17.60
C PHE A 602 -7.70 -21.31 -16.62
N LEU A 603 -7.21 -21.24 -15.38
CA LEU A 603 -7.54 -22.24 -14.36
C LEU A 603 -9.04 -22.27 -14.06
N ILE A 604 -9.64 -21.11 -13.79
CA ILE A 604 -11.06 -21.04 -13.39
C ILE A 604 -12.04 -21.23 -14.56
N THR A 605 -11.59 -21.01 -15.80
CA THR A 605 -12.45 -21.19 -17.01
C THR A 605 -12.34 -22.56 -17.66
N ARG A 606 -11.26 -23.32 -17.38
CA ARG A 606 -10.99 -24.64 -18.02
C ARG A 606 -11.18 -25.82 -17.08
N VAL A 607 -11.24 -25.57 -15.77
CA VAL A 607 -11.48 -26.64 -14.79
C VAL A 607 -12.96 -26.64 -14.44
N ASP A 608 -13.66 -27.73 -14.79
CA ASP A 608 -15.11 -27.89 -14.64
C ASP A 608 -15.60 -27.60 -13.20
N TYR A 609 -14.79 -27.98 -12.19
CA TYR A 609 -15.09 -27.69 -10.78
C TYR A 609 -15.36 -26.21 -10.49
N PHE A 610 -14.63 -25.30 -11.16
CA PHE A 610 -14.80 -23.85 -10.98
C PHE A 610 -15.81 -23.29 -11.97
N SER A 611 -15.76 -23.69 -13.24
CA SER A 611 -16.62 -23.14 -14.29
C SER A 611 -18.11 -23.31 -14.00
N ASP A 612 -18.49 -24.46 -13.40
CA ASP A 612 -19.89 -24.80 -13.10
C ASP A 612 -20.45 -24.07 -11.86
N GLN A 613 -19.59 -23.53 -10.99
CA GLN A 613 -19.99 -22.91 -9.72
C GLN A 613 -19.80 -21.38 -9.71
N LEU A 614 -19.13 -20.80 -10.71
CA LEU A 614 -18.82 -19.38 -10.79
C LEU A 614 -19.93 -18.61 -11.50
N ASN A 615 -20.39 -17.51 -10.87
CA ASN A 615 -21.30 -16.55 -11.50
C ASN A 615 -20.53 -15.56 -12.39
N SER A 616 -19.31 -15.15 -11.97
CA SER A 616 -18.47 -14.23 -12.70
C SER A 616 -16.98 -14.50 -12.46
N CYS A 617 -16.19 -14.48 -13.53
CA CYS A 617 -14.73 -14.63 -13.43
C CYS A 617 -14.00 -13.34 -13.05
N VAL A 618 -14.67 -12.17 -13.08
CA VAL A 618 -14.02 -10.85 -12.93
C VAL A 618 -13.36 -10.69 -11.58
N LEU A 619 -14.11 -10.92 -10.49
CA LEU A 619 -13.57 -10.71 -9.14
C LEU A 619 -12.48 -11.72 -8.76
N PRO A 620 -12.58 -13.04 -9.06
CA PRO A 620 -11.47 -13.95 -8.89
C PRO A 620 -10.22 -13.57 -9.67
N VAL A 621 -10.34 -13.11 -10.93
CA VAL A 621 -9.20 -12.65 -11.73
C VAL A 621 -8.57 -11.39 -11.11
N CYS A 622 -9.36 -10.46 -10.63
CA CYS A 622 -8.85 -9.31 -9.86
C CYS A 622 -8.08 -9.77 -8.60
N ALA A 623 -8.58 -10.77 -7.89
CA ALA A 623 -7.90 -11.33 -6.72
C ALA A 623 -6.56 -11.97 -7.10
N PHE A 624 -6.47 -12.73 -8.20
CA PHE A 624 -5.19 -13.24 -8.73
C PHE A 624 -4.24 -12.10 -9.10
N GLY A 625 -4.76 -11.01 -9.69
CA GLY A 625 -3.99 -9.81 -10.01
C GLY A 625 -3.43 -9.14 -8.76
N ILE A 626 -4.23 -8.99 -7.71
CA ILE A 626 -3.78 -8.42 -6.43
C ILE A 626 -2.69 -9.29 -5.81
N VAL A 627 -2.87 -10.61 -5.75
CA VAL A 627 -1.84 -11.53 -5.24
C VAL A 627 -0.58 -11.43 -6.09
N GLY A 628 -0.69 -11.48 -7.41
CA GLY A 628 0.43 -11.35 -8.34
C GLY A 628 1.18 -10.03 -8.17
N PHE A 629 0.46 -8.91 -7.96
CA PHE A 629 1.04 -7.59 -7.72
C PHE A 629 1.81 -7.54 -6.40
N VAL A 630 1.23 -8.03 -5.32
CA VAL A 630 1.89 -8.07 -4.01
C VAL A 630 3.14 -8.94 -4.08
N MET A 631 3.04 -10.12 -4.68
CA MET A 631 4.17 -11.05 -4.87
C MET A 631 5.27 -10.42 -5.73
N GLY A 632 4.90 -9.75 -6.82
CA GLY A 632 5.81 -9.02 -7.69
C GLY A 632 6.54 -7.92 -6.95
N ARG A 633 5.83 -7.08 -6.18
CA ARG A 633 6.44 -6.01 -5.37
C ARG A 633 7.40 -6.55 -4.32
N VAL A 634 6.99 -7.59 -3.60
CA VAL A 634 7.80 -8.24 -2.55
C VAL A 634 9.08 -8.83 -3.15
N THR A 635 8.98 -9.53 -4.28
CA THR A 635 10.13 -10.15 -4.93
C THR A 635 11.07 -9.13 -5.57
N MET A 636 10.52 -8.10 -6.23
CA MET A 636 11.34 -7.06 -6.84
C MET A 636 12.05 -6.16 -5.82
N SER A 637 11.60 -6.11 -4.55
CA SER A 637 12.30 -5.39 -3.49
C SER A 637 13.70 -5.97 -3.22
N ILE A 638 13.88 -7.30 -3.32
CA ILE A 638 15.20 -7.95 -3.21
C ILE A 638 16.12 -7.42 -4.29
N PHE A 639 15.63 -7.42 -5.54
CA PHE A 639 16.41 -6.98 -6.70
C PHE A 639 16.90 -5.53 -6.53
N SER A 640 16.00 -4.63 -6.11
CA SER A 640 16.33 -3.22 -5.90
C SER A 640 17.38 -3.03 -4.79
N VAL A 641 17.15 -3.61 -3.60
CA VAL A 641 18.07 -3.42 -2.45
C VAL A 641 19.40 -4.12 -2.68
N SER A 642 19.40 -5.32 -3.28
CA SER A 642 20.63 -6.04 -3.58
C SER A 642 21.44 -5.34 -4.68
N GLY A 643 20.78 -4.77 -5.70
CA GLY A 643 21.43 -3.98 -6.73
C GLY A 643 22.13 -2.75 -6.15
N ASP A 644 21.46 -2.02 -5.26
CA ASP A 644 22.05 -0.89 -4.54
C ASP A 644 23.23 -1.33 -3.64
N ALA A 645 23.13 -2.48 -2.99
CA ALA A 645 24.22 -3.02 -2.17
C ALA A 645 25.44 -3.41 -3.01
N LEU A 646 25.21 -3.97 -4.20
CA LEU A 646 26.28 -4.36 -5.12
C LEU A 646 27.00 -3.15 -5.72
N ILE A 647 26.29 -2.05 -6.06
CA ILE A 647 26.97 -0.83 -6.53
C ILE A 647 27.77 -0.18 -5.39
N HIS A 648 27.26 -0.16 -4.15
CA HIS A 648 28.03 0.32 -3.00
C HIS A 648 29.31 -0.51 -2.80
N SER A 649 29.18 -1.85 -2.89
CA SER A 649 30.32 -2.75 -2.77
C SER A 649 31.35 -2.52 -3.89
N PHE A 650 30.88 -2.34 -5.13
CA PHE A 650 31.72 -2.07 -6.30
C PHE A 650 32.48 -0.74 -6.16
N LEU A 651 31.80 0.34 -5.78
CA LEU A 651 32.41 1.65 -5.62
C LEU A 651 33.39 1.70 -4.42
N LEU A 652 33.06 0.99 -3.34
CA LEU A 652 33.98 0.85 -2.21
C LEU A 652 35.22 0.07 -2.62
N ASP A 653 35.07 -1.03 -3.36
CA ASP A 653 36.20 -1.82 -3.90
C ASP A 653 37.07 -0.98 -4.83
N GLU A 654 36.46 -0.17 -5.72
CA GLU A 654 37.19 0.75 -6.61
C GLU A 654 37.99 1.82 -5.84
N GLU A 655 37.39 2.46 -4.82
CA GLU A 655 38.04 3.49 -4.02
C GLU A 655 39.22 2.96 -3.16
N LEU A 656 39.07 1.75 -2.60
CA LEU A 656 40.04 1.16 -1.67
C LEU A 656 41.16 0.38 -2.34
N ASN A 657 40.89 -0.33 -3.42
CA ASN A 657 41.81 -1.22 -4.10
C ASN A 657 42.34 -0.61 -5.40
N LYS A 658 42.83 0.64 -5.36
CA LYS A 658 43.39 1.40 -6.49
C LYS A 658 44.35 0.54 -7.30
N GLY A 659 43.90 0.01 -8.43
CA GLY A 659 44.74 -0.74 -9.39
C GLY A 659 44.62 -2.26 -9.35
N GLN A 660 43.98 -2.86 -8.32
CA GLN A 660 43.70 -4.30 -8.24
C GLN A 660 42.34 -4.55 -7.59
N PRO A 661 41.25 -4.11 -8.21
CA PRO A 661 39.91 -4.34 -7.66
C PRO A 661 39.59 -5.82 -7.70
N LYS A 662 38.89 -6.30 -6.68
CA LYS A 662 38.32 -7.65 -6.60
C LYS A 662 36.99 -7.77 -7.35
N ALA A 663 36.68 -6.79 -8.19
CA ALA A 663 35.46 -6.72 -8.95
C ALA A 663 35.29 -7.90 -9.89
N PHE A 664 34.04 -8.25 -10.16
CA PHE A 664 33.67 -9.23 -11.17
C PHE A 664 34.26 -8.85 -12.55
N PRO A 665 34.69 -9.81 -13.36
CA PRO A 665 35.26 -9.53 -14.68
C PRO A 665 34.35 -8.65 -15.55
N GLU A 666 33.02 -8.82 -15.41
CA GLU A 666 32.02 -8.02 -16.12
C GLU A 666 32.03 -6.52 -15.69
N LEU A 667 32.45 -6.23 -14.47
CA LEU A 667 32.51 -4.88 -13.93
C LEU A 667 33.91 -4.24 -14.07
N GLN A 668 34.98 -5.05 -14.18
CA GLN A 668 36.35 -4.55 -14.26
C GLN A 668 36.56 -3.58 -15.44
N LYS A 669 35.94 -3.85 -16.59
CA LYS A 669 36.03 -2.97 -17.77
C LYS A 669 35.50 -1.54 -17.55
N PHE A 670 34.62 -1.34 -16.54
CA PHE A 670 34.07 -0.01 -16.23
C PHE A 670 34.89 0.77 -15.20
N MET A 671 35.92 0.16 -14.63
CA MET A 671 36.84 0.83 -13.67
C MET A 671 37.94 1.63 -14.38
N SER A 672 38.27 1.27 -15.61
CA SER A 672 39.42 1.86 -16.36
C SER A 672 39.05 3.04 -17.27
N ASP A 673 37.74 3.21 -17.61
CA ASP A 673 37.32 4.17 -18.65
C ASP A 673 37.00 5.60 -18.17
N GLU A 674 37.14 5.91 -16.88
CA GLU A 674 36.87 7.25 -16.33
C GLU A 674 38.14 7.99 -15.78
N ARG A 675 39.33 7.78 -16.38
CA ARG A 675 40.51 8.62 -16.09
C ARG A 675 40.74 9.67 -17.17
#